data_ec0b34b87b998603c4bafa767d99ee3c
#
_entry.id   ec0b34b87b998603c4bafa767d99ee3c
#
_cell.length_a   1.000
_cell.length_b   1.000
_cell.length_c   1.000
_cell.angle_alpha   90.00
_cell.angle_beta   90.00
_cell.angle_gamma   90.00
#
_symmetry.space_group_name_H-M   'P 1'
#
loop_
_entity.id
_entity.type
_entity.pdbx_description
1 polymer ?
#
loop_
_entity_poly.entity_id
_entity_poly.type
_entity_poly.pdbx_seq_one_letter_code
_entity_poly.pdbx_strand_id
1 'polypeptide(L)'
;MKKLSLLLCIAAGVAFGGRFEIWQNHADALYRVGEEAVIRVTYYEADGSRAKSGTVDWRLDNFGSKRLGAGQVDLSKENPFFVRGQLDGPDFLRLTVACGADRRTWSVGYDVEKIRQDVPAPADFDAYWQGEKARLEREVPLDPRCERVNRGPEYDTYKVSFATFNQRRVHGFMTIPADKSLYPARVRIRVCDAGDGCIGPWEGNAGEITATFSVHAFEPAGDPETQRQLLAEQNRALGVKWHLGTNAYNAATAGIDGQRGDYFFHDAMLGISRAVDWIVARPEADRSRVVYFGSSQGGGFGLYLAYLNDGFTRACFAVPALTGHFGDRAKRQNGWPNLLGGLDAARRARAEANAPYYDGVNFASRIKIPVRFIVGFSDTTCPPPDVYAAFNACPSRDKAILNGIGCTHCRENGWVGWLRDRAKVNPLFDYNGWLRAPGARRTRVQLWYDTEDFVNPASWDAAREVARIMTEEGVRGNFNVVGYLAKVLVDNRRFDVIDALKKHVIGTQTLYHSLHPNIVEIADLKDYGEAYRRTLKDEAEGYGMLRAAFNLDRLILSCYPGCSSSHVALDVHSDLGAIFHGGLGAFGGQLPSGDRVWYQNMLQIDYNGTMSLQDVGLSRDLDDAQIAERLDQAARKDAVVFYMHPCMAPCSEFWDGVNFRRGNWCEYGFWQPSERREAKVAAHFYARFRAFLRQLKADSRFEIVDCEKLAAAIRPRQPITKADLPAIRASLAKGLGPVSSPASWCVADVFHAAVAFLNGAERYLPGKVYGFLERPVGVAAPVTVKAADVRAAAKKLAVRRHLPVVYDVGGVKVGPADFLFAMLDALDGVEDVRVVPREQLGDVAAFCPPLADFTHRGKWLYEDSLKDEHLADRLRWQFWTMRYE
;
A
#
# COMPACT_ATOMS: atom_id res chain seq x y z
N MET A 1 5.87 -31.97 19.15
CA MET A 1 5.32 -31.39 20.34
C MET A 1 4.72 -29.98 20.08
N LYS A 2 3.85 -29.81 19.07
CA LYS A 2 3.15 -28.55 18.73
C LYS A 2 1.65 -28.77 18.44
N LYS A 3 1.05 -29.80 18.99
CA LYS A 3 -0.40 -30.09 18.83
C LYS A 3 -1.15 -30.35 20.15
N LEU A 4 -0.57 -29.91 21.29
CA LEU A 4 -1.21 -30.15 22.61
C LEU A 4 -1.58 -28.87 23.38
N SER A 5 -1.36 -27.67 22.81
CA SER A 5 -1.69 -26.39 23.46
C SER A 5 -3.00 -25.75 23.00
N LEU A 6 -3.72 -26.40 22.07
CA LEU A 6 -4.99 -25.86 21.54
C LEU A 6 -6.23 -26.59 22.06
N LEU A 7 -6.08 -27.54 22.96
CA LEU A 7 -7.19 -28.33 23.50
C LEU A 7 -7.48 -28.12 25.00
N LEU A 8 -6.79 -27.18 25.68
CA LEU A 8 -7.04 -26.85 27.09
C LEU A 8 -7.74 -25.50 27.32
N CYS A 9 -8.12 -24.78 26.26
CA CYS A 9 -8.91 -23.54 26.39
C CYS A 9 -10.42 -23.73 26.14
N ILE A 10 -10.89 -24.94 25.93
CA ILE A 10 -12.33 -25.23 25.67
C ILE A 10 -13.09 -25.75 26.89
N ALA A 11 -12.46 -25.84 28.07
CA ALA A 11 -13.12 -26.34 29.28
C ALA A 11 -13.24 -25.30 30.41
N ALA A 12 -12.95 -24.02 30.18
CA ALA A 12 -13.47 -22.96 31.05
C ALA A 12 -14.68 -22.37 30.32
N GLY A 13 -15.87 -22.77 30.69
CA GLY A 13 -17.11 -22.16 30.23
C GLY A 13 -17.08 -20.67 30.54
N VAL A 14 -16.70 -19.83 29.55
CA VAL A 14 -17.00 -18.41 29.58
C VAL A 14 -18.52 -18.34 29.51
N ALA A 15 -19.17 -18.13 30.65
CA ALA A 15 -20.55 -17.71 30.66
C ALA A 15 -20.60 -16.39 29.87
N PHE A 16 -21.10 -16.42 28.65
CA PHE A 16 -21.44 -15.21 27.93
C PHE A 16 -22.55 -14.54 28.74
N GLY A 17 -22.26 -13.39 29.35
CA GLY A 17 -23.27 -12.55 29.97
C GLY A 17 -24.25 -12.04 28.92
N GLY A 18 -25.32 -11.42 29.34
CA GLY A 18 -26.25 -10.75 28.43
C GLY A 18 -25.61 -9.56 27.74
N ARG A 19 -26.32 -8.96 26.80
CA ARG A 19 -25.79 -7.82 26.04
C ARG A 19 -26.80 -6.70 25.91
N PHE A 20 -26.32 -5.46 25.98
CA PHE A 20 -27.10 -4.27 25.67
C PHE A 20 -26.99 -3.90 24.20
N GLU A 21 -28.14 -3.62 23.57
CA GLU A 21 -28.25 -2.96 22.28
C GLU A 21 -28.84 -1.57 22.52
N ILE A 22 -28.13 -0.52 22.07
CA ILE A 22 -28.50 0.86 22.38
C ILE A 22 -28.57 1.66 21.08
N TRP A 23 -29.61 2.45 20.90
CA TRP A 23 -29.85 3.32 19.76
C TRP A 23 -30.31 4.69 20.24
N GLN A 24 -30.00 5.72 19.48
CA GLN A 24 -30.47 7.09 19.71
C GLN A 24 -31.27 7.59 18.50
N ASN A 25 -32.14 8.60 18.74
CA ASN A 25 -33.02 9.14 17.71
C ASN A 25 -32.31 9.90 16.59
N HIS A 26 -31.07 10.37 16.78
CA HIS A 26 -30.24 10.95 15.72
C HIS A 26 -29.16 9.95 15.29
N ALA A 27 -29.06 9.67 13.99
CA ALA A 27 -28.14 8.67 13.45
C ALA A 27 -26.65 9.00 13.69
N ASP A 28 -26.31 10.29 13.72
CA ASP A 28 -24.95 10.79 13.99
C ASP A 28 -24.65 11.01 15.48
N ALA A 29 -25.65 10.79 16.37
CA ALA A 29 -25.59 11.02 17.80
C ALA A 29 -25.20 12.47 18.19
N LEU A 30 -25.51 13.45 17.34
CA LEU A 30 -25.26 14.88 17.55
C LEU A 30 -26.58 15.64 17.69
N TYR A 31 -26.64 16.54 18.66
CA TYR A 31 -27.81 17.28 19.08
C TYR A 31 -27.48 18.76 19.26
N ARG A 32 -28.51 19.60 19.22
CA ARG A 32 -28.42 20.99 19.64
C ARG A 32 -28.65 21.12 21.14
N VAL A 33 -28.01 22.08 21.76
CA VAL A 33 -28.26 22.41 23.16
C VAL A 33 -29.75 22.66 23.39
N GLY A 34 -30.34 22.00 24.39
CA GLY A 34 -31.75 22.04 24.71
C GLY A 34 -32.63 21.03 23.95
N GLU A 35 -32.08 20.32 22.95
CA GLU A 35 -32.80 19.26 22.24
C GLU A 35 -32.84 17.97 23.07
N GLU A 36 -33.94 17.23 23.03
CA GLU A 36 -34.09 15.99 23.78
C GLU A 36 -33.46 14.80 23.02
N ALA A 37 -32.43 14.20 23.57
CA ALA A 37 -31.92 12.89 23.13
C ALA A 37 -32.81 11.78 23.69
N VAL A 38 -33.34 10.94 22.78
CA VAL A 38 -34.12 9.75 23.13
C VAL A 38 -33.30 8.53 22.85
N ILE A 39 -32.89 7.83 23.92
CA ILE A 39 -31.99 6.66 23.83
C ILE A 39 -32.81 5.41 24.14
N ARG A 40 -32.95 4.55 23.12
CA ARG A 40 -33.59 3.23 23.26
C ARG A 40 -32.57 2.23 23.73
N VAL A 41 -32.90 1.47 24.74
CA VAL A 41 -32.08 0.39 25.32
C VAL A 41 -32.82 -0.92 25.24
N THR A 42 -32.19 -1.95 24.70
CA THR A 42 -32.71 -3.34 24.73
C THR A 42 -31.66 -4.24 25.39
N TYR A 43 -32.08 -5.09 26.31
CA TYR A 43 -31.20 -6.07 26.92
C TYR A 43 -31.58 -7.49 26.45
N TYR A 44 -30.56 -8.23 26.03
CA TYR A 44 -30.66 -9.60 25.54
C TYR A 44 -29.94 -10.53 26.50
N GLU A 45 -30.50 -11.74 26.72
CA GLU A 45 -29.85 -12.83 27.40
C GLU A 45 -28.65 -13.39 26.58
N ALA A 46 -27.85 -14.23 27.19
CA ALA A 46 -26.71 -14.88 26.58
C ALA A 46 -27.05 -15.70 25.31
N ASP A 47 -28.25 -16.25 25.26
CA ASP A 47 -28.80 -17.01 24.12
C ASP A 47 -29.28 -16.11 22.95
N GLY A 48 -29.21 -14.78 23.11
CA GLY A 48 -29.67 -13.82 22.15
C GLY A 48 -31.15 -13.51 22.17
N SER A 49 -31.94 -14.14 23.07
CA SER A 49 -33.33 -13.80 23.28
C SER A 49 -33.48 -12.48 24.06
N ARG A 50 -34.57 -11.75 23.83
CA ARG A 50 -34.83 -10.54 24.61
C ARG A 50 -35.17 -10.94 26.05
N ALA A 51 -34.46 -10.38 27.03
CA ALA A 51 -34.72 -10.64 28.44
C ALA A 51 -36.16 -10.29 28.85
N LYS A 52 -36.81 -11.18 29.58
CA LYS A 52 -38.17 -11.07 30.09
C LYS A 52 -38.23 -10.87 31.61
N SER A 53 -37.08 -10.76 32.25
CA SER A 53 -36.94 -10.54 33.69
C SER A 53 -35.61 -9.88 34.01
N GLY A 54 -35.48 -9.31 35.20
CA GLY A 54 -34.29 -8.62 35.66
C GLY A 54 -34.52 -7.13 35.84
N THR A 55 -33.54 -6.48 36.46
CA THR A 55 -33.59 -5.02 36.70
C THR A 55 -32.35 -4.38 36.05
N VAL A 56 -32.59 -3.35 35.27
CA VAL A 56 -31.52 -2.51 34.67
C VAL A 56 -31.44 -1.22 35.46
N ASP A 57 -30.28 -0.96 36.03
CA ASP A 57 -29.93 0.34 36.58
C ASP A 57 -29.44 1.23 35.43
N TRP A 58 -29.88 2.48 35.37
CA TRP A 58 -29.37 3.47 34.43
C TRP A 58 -29.04 4.79 35.11
N ARG A 59 -28.05 5.48 34.53
CA ARG A 59 -27.57 6.80 34.97
C ARG A 59 -27.19 7.67 33.77
N LEU A 60 -27.59 8.95 33.84
CA LEU A 60 -27.16 10.00 32.94
C LEU A 60 -26.18 10.96 33.67
N ASP A 61 -25.10 11.30 33.03
CA ASP A 61 -24.14 12.30 33.51
C ASP A 61 -23.39 12.98 32.33
N ASN A 62 -22.51 13.93 32.64
CA ASN A 62 -21.67 14.64 31.66
C ASN A 62 -20.19 14.16 31.67
N PHE A 63 -19.93 12.88 31.79
CA PHE A 63 -18.58 12.33 32.01
C PHE A 63 -17.92 12.70 33.33
N GLY A 64 -18.69 13.08 34.32
CA GLY A 64 -18.14 13.49 35.62
C GLY A 64 -19.11 13.40 36.76
N SER A 65 -19.06 14.42 37.62
CA SER A 65 -19.87 14.50 38.84
C SER A 65 -21.27 15.09 38.64
N LYS A 66 -21.55 15.77 37.53
CA LYS A 66 -22.89 16.34 37.25
C LYS A 66 -23.86 15.23 36.88
N ARG A 67 -24.61 14.74 37.88
CA ARG A 67 -25.67 13.77 37.68
C ARG A 67 -26.87 14.45 37.07
N LEU A 68 -27.34 13.94 35.93
CA LEU A 68 -28.47 14.50 35.16
C LEU A 68 -29.72 13.67 35.27
N GLY A 69 -29.61 12.40 35.62
CA GLY A 69 -30.70 11.49 35.83
C GLY A 69 -30.24 10.10 36.25
N ALA A 70 -31.11 9.34 36.86
CA ALA A 70 -30.94 7.93 37.14
C ALA A 70 -32.28 7.27 37.44
N GLY A 71 -32.30 5.95 37.25
CA GLY A 71 -33.49 5.14 37.55
C GLY A 71 -33.22 3.64 37.41
N GLN A 72 -34.31 2.87 37.64
CA GLN A 72 -34.33 1.42 37.45
C GLN A 72 -35.47 1.03 36.53
N VAL A 73 -35.28 0.01 35.73
CA VAL A 73 -36.29 -0.55 34.83
C VAL A 73 -36.40 -2.04 35.07
N ASP A 74 -37.65 -2.50 35.32
CA ASP A 74 -38.01 -3.91 35.40
C ASP A 74 -38.25 -4.47 34.00
N LEU A 75 -37.35 -5.30 33.53
CA LEU A 75 -37.40 -5.90 32.19
C LEU A 75 -38.61 -6.79 31.93
N SER A 76 -39.31 -7.24 32.98
CA SER A 76 -40.55 -7.98 32.84
C SER A 76 -41.71 -7.10 32.37
N LYS A 77 -41.57 -5.78 32.59
CA LYS A 77 -42.58 -4.77 32.22
C LYS A 77 -42.23 -4.02 30.96
N GLU A 78 -40.94 -3.69 30.80
CA GLU A 78 -40.48 -2.85 29.68
C GLU A 78 -39.10 -3.28 29.18
N ASN A 79 -39.07 -3.90 28.01
CA ASN A 79 -37.83 -4.22 27.26
C ASN A 79 -38.13 -4.31 25.74
N PRO A 80 -37.82 -3.32 24.89
CA PRO A 80 -36.90 -2.19 25.15
C PRO A 80 -37.53 -1.07 26.00
N PHE A 81 -36.66 -0.29 26.66
CA PHE A 81 -37.05 0.92 27.39
C PHE A 81 -36.33 2.16 26.78
N PHE A 82 -36.82 3.35 27.22
CA PHE A 82 -36.30 4.61 26.71
C PHE A 82 -35.78 5.50 27.84
N VAL A 83 -34.55 6.00 27.66
CA VAL A 83 -33.97 7.03 28.53
C VAL A 83 -33.91 8.33 27.76
N ARG A 84 -34.38 9.41 28.41
CA ARG A 84 -34.46 10.75 27.82
C ARG A 84 -33.56 11.68 28.58
N GLY A 85 -32.91 12.61 27.85
CA GLY A 85 -32.02 13.59 28.47
C GLY A 85 -31.68 14.73 27.51
N GLN A 86 -31.26 15.84 28.12
CA GLN A 86 -30.77 17.01 27.36
C GLN A 86 -29.65 17.70 28.11
N LEU A 87 -28.88 18.53 27.43
CA LEU A 87 -27.88 19.42 28.03
C LEU A 87 -28.25 20.89 27.80
N ASP A 88 -27.82 21.73 28.74
CA ASP A 88 -27.99 23.17 28.75
C ASP A 88 -26.75 23.93 28.19
N GLY A 89 -25.71 23.21 27.79
CA GLY A 89 -24.49 23.74 27.20
C GLY A 89 -23.76 22.73 26.33
N PRO A 90 -22.79 23.17 25.50
CA PRO A 90 -21.99 22.30 24.65
C PRO A 90 -21.18 21.29 25.47
N ASP A 91 -21.49 20.00 25.34
CA ASP A 91 -20.82 18.92 26.08
C ASP A 91 -21.32 17.54 25.56
N PHE A 92 -21.00 16.46 26.28
CA PHE A 92 -21.47 15.13 26.01
C PHE A 92 -22.38 14.62 27.13
N LEU A 93 -23.53 14.09 26.77
CA LEU A 93 -24.45 13.35 27.64
C LEU A 93 -24.09 11.87 27.61
N ARG A 94 -23.75 11.31 28.78
CA ARG A 94 -23.35 9.91 28.93
C ARG A 94 -24.42 9.11 29.64
N LEU A 95 -24.93 8.06 28.98
CA LEU A 95 -25.76 7.02 29.58
C LEU A 95 -24.89 5.86 30.02
N THR A 96 -25.02 5.39 31.25
CA THR A 96 -24.49 4.12 31.71
C THR A 96 -25.68 3.23 32.10
N VAL A 97 -25.71 1.99 31.60
CA VAL A 97 -26.68 0.96 31.95
C VAL A 97 -25.97 -0.25 32.54
N ALA A 98 -26.63 -0.92 33.50
CA ALA A 98 -26.09 -2.13 34.11
C ALA A 98 -27.21 -3.12 34.47
N CYS A 99 -27.00 -4.42 34.20
CA CYS A 99 -27.86 -5.53 34.62
C CYS A 99 -26.94 -6.63 35.16
N GLY A 100 -26.97 -6.80 36.49
CA GLY A 100 -26.03 -7.70 37.15
C GLY A 100 -24.58 -7.29 36.89
N ALA A 101 -23.80 -8.18 36.29
CA ALA A 101 -22.40 -7.94 35.92
C ALA A 101 -22.24 -7.20 34.55
N ASP A 102 -23.26 -7.24 33.70
CA ASP A 102 -23.22 -6.64 32.38
C ASP A 102 -23.38 -5.12 32.46
N ARG A 103 -22.50 -4.42 31.81
CA ARG A 103 -22.47 -2.95 31.79
C ARG A 103 -22.17 -2.39 30.40
N ARG A 104 -22.92 -1.36 30.01
CA ARG A 104 -22.68 -0.62 28.76
C ARG A 104 -22.72 0.87 29.00
N THR A 105 -21.85 1.59 28.28
CA THR A 105 -21.83 3.05 28.25
C THR A 105 -22.18 3.51 26.83
N TRP A 106 -22.97 4.58 26.74
CA TRP A 106 -23.37 5.17 25.48
C TRP A 106 -23.41 6.67 25.63
N SER A 107 -23.00 7.43 24.61
CA SER A 107 -22.94 8.88 24.73
C SER A 107 -23.33 9.57 23.44
N VAL A 108 -23.88 10.77 23.60
CA VAL A 108 -24.29 11.67 22.52
C VAL A 108 -23.72 13.06 22.75
N GLY A 109 -23.38 13.77 21.68
CA GLY A 109 -22.75 15.10 21.75
C GLY A 109 -23.75 16.22 21.51
N TYR A 110 -23.56 17.34 22.22
CA TYR A 110 -24.37 18.55 22.10
C TYR A 110 -23.52 19.74 21.65
N ASP A 111 -23.89 20.38 20.53
CA ASP A 111 -23.16 21.54 19.95
C ASP A 111 -21.63 21.33 20.01
N VAL A 112 -21.18 20.14 19.61
CA VAL A 112 -19.78 19.68 19.81
C VAL A 112 -18.75 20.60 19.16
N GLU A 113 -19.15 21.30 18.11
CA GLU A 113 -18.33 22.32 17.43
C GLU A 113 -18.05 23.55 18.29
N LYS A 114 -18.80 23.75 19.39
CA LYS A 114 -18.66 24.86 20.33
C LYS A 114 -17.85 24.48 21.57
N ILE A 115 -17.50 23.22 21.76
CA ILE A 115 -16.69 22.77 22.90
C ILE A 115 -15.29 23.43 22.81
N ARG A 116 -14.85 23.99 23.93
CA ARG A 116 -13.55 24.69 24.09
C ARG A 116 -12.83 24.15 25.30
N GLN A 117 -11.52 24.40 25.35
CA GLN A 117 -10.71 24.11 26.54
C GLN A 117 -11.13 24.97 27.75
N ASP A 118 -10.94 24.42 28.93
CA ASP A 118 -11.32 25.09 30.17
C ASP A 118 -10.27 26.13 30.64
N VAL A 119 -9.01 25.97 30.22
CA VAL A 119 -7.90 26.89 30.56
C VAL A 119 -7.07 27.22 29.32
N PRO A 120 -6.92 28.50 28.97
CA PRO A 120 -6.18 28.89 27.77
C PRO A 120 -4.67 28.66 27.91
N ALA A 121 -3.98 28.68 26.77
CA ALA A 121 -2.51 28.61 26.74
C ALA A 121 -1.91 29.82 27.50
N PRO A 122 -0.82 29.61 28.27
CA PRO A 122 -0.02 30.69 28.82
C PRO A 122 0.50 31.63 27.73
N ALA A 123 0.65 32.90 28.04
CA ALA A 123 1.09 33.92 27.07
C ALA A 123 2.50 33.63 26.51
N ASP A 124 3.35 33.02 27.32
CA ASP A 124 4.73 32.65 26.99
C ASP A 124 4.86 31.21 26.44
N PHE A 125 3.76 30.52 26.13
CA PHE A 125 3.75 29.10 25.69
C PHE A 125 4.72 28.83 24.54
N ASP A 126 4.65 29.63 23.49
CA ASP A 126 5.50 29.42 22.30
C ASP A 126 6.98 29.77 22.64
N ALA A 127 7.24 30.84 23.38
CA ALA A 127 8.58 31.19 23.79
C ALA A 127 9.21 30.13 24.70
N TYR A 128 8.43 29.54 25.60
CA TYR A 128 8.89 28.44 26.45
C TYR A 128 9.33 27.22 25.61
N TRP A 129 8.48 26.70 24.76
CA TRP A 129 8.79 25.46 24.01
C TRP A 129 9.90 25.64 22.98
N GLN A 130 9.94 26.78 22.28
CA GLN A 130 11.04 27.08 21.37
C GLN A 130 12.35 27.31 22.16
N GLY A 131 12.27 27.92 23.32
CA GLY A 131 13.41 28.10 24.22
C GLY A 131 13.97 26.77 24.73
N GLU A 132 13.11 25.82 25.15
CA GLU A 132 13.52 24.48 25.59
C GLU A 132 14.12 23.65 24.45
N LYS A 133 13.53 23.72 23.24
CA LYS A 133 14.12 23.07 22.06
C LYS A 133 15.52 23.62 21.76
N ALA A 134 15.69 24.95 21.72
CA ALA A 134 16.99 25.59 21.49
C ALA A 134 17.99 25.29 22.63
N ARG A 135 17.52 25.24 23.89
CA ARG A 135 18.34 24.86 25.03
C ARG A 135 18.87 23.43 24.89
N LEU A 136 18.02 22.48 24.52
CA LEU A 136 18.43 21.11 24.32
C LEU A 136 19.48 20.98 23.20
N GLU A 137 19.30 21.67 22.09
CA GLU A 137 20.25 21.67 20.98
C GLU A 137 21.63 22.23 21.38
N ARG A 138 21.64 23.29 22.21
CA ARG A 138 22.87 23.94 22.66
C ARG A 138 23.60 23.16 23.76
N GLU A 139 22.86 22.56 24.71
CA GLU A 139 23.45 22.02 25.96
C GLU A 139 23.72 20.50 25.87
N VAL A 140 23.00 19.79 25.03
CA VAL A 140 23.09 18.33 24.93
C VAL A 140 23.46 17.91 23.52
N PRO A 141 24.63 17.30 23.29
CA PRO A 141 24.97 16.69 22.01
C PRO A 141 23.87 15.67 21.57
N LEU A 142 23.56 15.61 20.29
CA LEU A 142 22.54 14.67 19.78
C LEU A 142 22.87 13.22 20.08
N ASP A 143 24.13 12.83 19.98
CA ASP A 143 24.67 11.48 20.19
C ASP A 143 23.72 10.38 19.63
N PRO A 144 23.49 10.34 18.31
CA PRO A 144 22.58 9.37 17.72
C PRO A 144 23.24 7.98 17.72
N ARG A 145 22.57 6.99 18.31
CA ARG A 145 22.95 5.59 18.20
C ARG A 145 21.97 4.87 17.30
N CYS A 146 22.48 4.15 16.31
CA CYS A 146 21.67 3.47 15.31
C CYS A 146 22.32 2.10 15.03
N GLU A 147 21.79 1.07 15.65
CA GLU A 147 22.25 -0.32 15.54
C GLU A 147 21.27 -1.13 14.72
N ARG A 148 21.78 -1.79 13.67
CA ARG A 148 20.93 -2.71 12.88
C ARG A 148 20.77 -4.02 13.61
N VAL A 149 19.54 -4.36 14.02
CA VAL A 149 19.21 -5.57 14.78
C VAL A 149 18.65 -6.69 13.91
N ASN A 150 18.12 -6.36 12.73
CA ASN A 150 17.62 -7.36 11.79
C ASN A 150 17.79 -6.88 10.35
N ARG A 151 18.08 -7.83 9.44
CA ARG A 151 18.05 -7.64 7.99
C ARG A 151 16.93 -8.49 7.42
N GLY A 152 15.88 -7.84 6.92
CA GLY A 152 14.76 -8.49 6.26
C GLY A 152 14.83 -8.38 4.74
N PRO A 153 14.01 -9.16 4.02
CA PRO A 153 13.92 -9.06 2.57
C PRO A 153 13.30 -7.74 2.10
N GLU A 154 12.40 -7.17 2.87
CA GLU A 154 11.68 -5.95 2.53
C GLU A 154 12.26 -4.70 3.22
N TYR A 155 12.75 -4.84 4.45
CA TYR A 155 13.32 -3.74 5.23
C TYR A 155 14.33 -4.22 6.26
N ASP A 156 15.32 -3.38 6.53
CA ASP A 156 16.23 -3.52 7.66
C ASP A 156 15.63 -2.86 8.91
N THR A 157 15.83 -3.48 10.07
CA THR A 157 15.36 -2.95 11.37
C THR A 157 16.54 -2.47 12.21
N TYR A 158 16.37 -1.28 12.80
CA TYR A 158 17.37 -0.63 13.63
C TYR A 158 16.80 -0.31 15.01
N LYS A 159 17.59 -0.53 16.06
CA LYS A 159 17.42 0.17 17.34
C LYS A 159 18.03 1.55 17.20
N VAL A 160 17.30 2.56 17.67
CA VAL A 160 17.77 3.95 17.64
C VAL A 160 17.63 4.59 19.00
N SER A 161 18.60 5.41 19.40
CA SER A 161 18.46 6.23 20.60
C SER A 161 19.18 7.56 20.47
N PHE A 162 18.67 8.57 21.19
CA PHE A 162 19.14 9.95 21.11
C PHE A 162 19.23 10.54 22.52
N ALA A 163 20.29 11.29 22.81
CA ALA A 163 20.45 11.95 24.10
C ALA A 163 19.41 13.09 24.27
N THR A 164 18.93 13.26 25.50
CA THR A 164 18.04 14.35 25.90
C THR A 164 18.51 14.91 27.27
N PHE A 165 17.75 15.81 27.86
CA PHE A 165 18.09 16.38 29.17
C PHE A 165 18.29 15.34 30.28
N ASN A 166 18.90 15.73 31.37
CA ASN A 166 19.08 14.93 32.56
C ASN A 166 19.85 13.62 32.32
N GLN A 167 20.79 13.62 31.36
CA GLN A 167 21.56 12.45 30.96
C GLN A 167 20.68 11.25 30.47
N ARG A 168 19.44 11.53 30.13
CA ARG A 168 18.47 10.55 29.63
C ARG A 168 18.64 10.34 28.12
N ARG A 169 18.06 9.28 27.63
CA ARG A 169 17.93 8.99 26.19
C ARG A 169 16.50 8.63 25.86
N VAL A 170 16.06 9.02 24.67
CA VAL A 170 14.85 8.45 24.07
C VAL A 170 15.25 7.26 23.22
N HIS A 171 14.45 6.23 23.25
CA HIS A 171 14.69 4.96 22.56
C HIS A 171 13.58 4.65 21.57
N GLY A 172 13.94 4.00 20.49
CA GLY A 172 12.98 3.62 19.47
C GLY A 172 13.48 2.50 18.55
N PHE A 173 12.57 2.06 17.69
CA PHE A 173 12.89 1.22 16.56
C PHE A 173 12.61 1.96 15.26
N MET A 174 13.49 1.79 14.27
CA MET A 174 13.34 2.34 12.94
C MET A 174 13.48 1.23 11.91
N THR A 175 12.61 1.18 10.91
CA THR A 175 12.78 0.32 9.74
C THR A 175 13.08 1.16 8.52
N ILE A 176 13.98 0.69 7.68
CA ILE A 176 14.36 1.36 6.42
C ILE A 176 14.18 0.34 5.30
N PRO A 177 13.52 0.68 4.16
CA PRO A 177 13.41 -0.24 3.04
C PRO A 177 14.75 -0.83 2.63
N ALA A 178 14.81 -2.15 2.41
CA ALA A 178 16.01 -2.83 1.96
C ALA A 178 16.36 -2.47 0.52
N ASP A 179 15.33 -2.21 -0.29
CA ASP A 179 15.47 -1.78 -1.68
C ASP A 179 15.75 -0.27 -1.75
N LYS A 180 16.98 0.05 -2.13
CA LYS A 180 17.44 1.44 -2.28
C LYS A 180 16.81 2.18 -3.46
N SER A 181 16.17 1.46 -4.41
CA SER A 181 15.46 2.09 -5.53
C SER A 181 14.21 2.85 -5.06
N LEU A 182 13.74 2.56 -3.84
CA LEU A 182 12.60 3.22 -3.21
C LEU A 182 12.95 4.55 -2.53
N TYR A 183 14.24 4.93 -2.53
CA TYR A 183 14.67 6.18 -1.92
C TYR A 183 14.52 7.38 -2.88
N PRO A 184 14.14 8.57 -2.35
CA PRO A 184 13.73 8.80 -0.96
C PRO A 184 12.35 8.24 -0.63
N ALA A 185 12.26 7.55 0.51
CA ALA A 185 11.07 6.86 0.97
C ALA A 185 10.21 7.73 1.91
N ARG A 186 8.90 7.49 1.91
CA ARG A 186 7.98 8.13 2.86
C ARG A 186 8.40 7.82 4.30
N VAL A 187 8.24 8.79 5.19
CA VAL A 187 8.55 8.63 6.62
C VAL A 187 7.25 8.56 7.43
N ARG A 188 7.12 7.55 8.27
CA ARG A 188 6.02 7.40 9.21
C ARG A 188 6.56 7.36 10.63
N ILE A 189 6.12 8.29 11.45
CA ILE A 189 6.51 8.41 12.87
C ILE A 189 5.34 8.02 13.76
N ARG A 190 5.65 7.32 14.84
CA ARG A 190 4.73 6.94 15.90
C ARG A 190 5.42 7.07 17.27
N VAL A 191 4.63 7.38 18.31
CA VAL A 191 4.99 7.16 19.71
C VAL A 191 4.09 6.09 20.28
N CYS A 192 4.60 5.26 21.19
CA CYS A 192 3.87 4.15 21.79
C CYS A 192 2.62 4.61 22.54
N ASP A 193 1.63 3.74 22.59
CA ASP A 193 0.48 3.88 23.49
C ASP A 193 0.94 3.74 24.94
N ALA A 194 0.11 4.18 25.90
CA ALA A 194 0.37 3.95 27.29
C ALA A 194 0.23 2.45 27.61
N GLY A 195 1.05 1.96 28.54
CA GLY A 195 1.07 0.54 28.89
C GLY A 195 2.37 0.16 29.56
N ASP A 196 2.79 -1.06 29.37
CA ASP A 196 4.06 -1.60 29.89
C ASP A 196 5.30 -1.04 29.18
N GLY A 197 5.14 -0.11 28.23
CA GLY A 197 6.22 0.54 27.48
C GLY A 197 6.96 -0.38 26.54
N CYS A 198 6.49 -1.61 26.36
CA CYS A 198 7.09 -2.55 25.42
C CYS A 198 6.81 -2.08 24.00
N ILE A 199 7.85 -1.60 23.33
CA ILE A 199 7.83 -1.35 21.90
C ILE A 199 8.69 -2.40 21.22
N GLY A 200 8.11 -3.04 20.21
CA GLY A 200 8.87 -3.80 19.23
C GLY A 200 9.06 -2.97 17.96
N PRO A 201 9.85 -3.47 17.02
CA PRO A 201 9.81 -2.90 15.70
C PRO A 201 8.37 -2.97 15.20
N TRP A 202 7.81 -1.82 14.85
CA TRP A 202 6.56 -1.82 14.13
C TRP A 202 6.79 -2.53 12.80
N GLU A 203 5.85 -3.39 12.39
CA GLU A 203 5.95 -4.03 11.09
C GLU A 203 6.22 -2.98 10.04
N GLY A 204 7.41 -3.05 9.44
CA GLY A 204 7.83 -2.15 8.39
C GLY A 204 6.96 -2.34 7.15
N ASN A 205 7.04 -1.39 6.27
CA ASN A 205 6.43 -1.51 4.95
C ASN A 205 7.56 -1.32 3.93
N ALA A 206 7.62 -2.18 2.92
CA ALA A 206 8.65 -2.15 1.89
C ALA A 206 8.90 -0.77 1.26
N GLY A 207 7.90 0.13 1.28
CA GLY A 207 8.01 1.48 0.69
C GLY A 207 8.16 2.63 1.70
N GLU A 208 8.39 2.36 3.00
CA GLU A 208 8.39 3.40 4.04
C GLU A 208 9.56 3.26 5.01
N ILE A 209 10.09 4.40 5.46
CA ILE A 209 10.84 4.48 6.71
C ILE A 209 9.81 4.58 7.81
N THR A 210 9.78 3.63 8.75
CA THR A 210 8.92 3.71 9.93
C THR A 210 9.75 3.91 11.19
N ALA A 211 9.28 4.74 12.14
CA ALA A 211 9.93 4.86 13.42
C ALA A 211 8.89 4.91 14.54
N THR A 212 9.14 4.11 15.60
CA THR A 212 8.32 4.03 16.81
C THR A 212 9.18 4.34 18.01
N PHE A 213 8.76 5.30 18.83
CA PHE A 213 9.48 5.75 20.00
C PHE A 213 8.78 5.35 21.30
N SER A 214 9.59 4.99 22.31
CA SER A 214 9.19 4.88 23.71
C SER A 214 9.28 6.23 24.39
N VAL A 215 8.40 6.47 25.37
CA VAL A 215 8.44 7.65 26.24
C VAL A 215 9.32 7.42 27.50
N HIS A 216 9.74 6.18 27.71
CA HIS A 216 10.55 5.79 28.87
C HIS A 216 12.04 6.02 28.61
N ALA A 217 12.80 6.26 29.70
CA ALA A 217 14.21 6.60 29.64
C ALA A 217 15.15 5.37 29.54
N PHE A 218 14.60 4.18 29.53
CA PHE A 218 15.35 2.93 29.40
C PHE A 218 15.16 2.29 28.05
N GLU A 219 16.15 1.50 27.63
CA GLU A 219 16.04 0.74 26.38
C GLU A 219 14.96 -0.35 26.52
N PRO A 220 14.01 -0.42 25.58
CA PRO A 220 12.95 -1.43 25.63
C PRO A 220 13.52 -2.86 25.63
N ALA A 221 13.10 -3.67 26.59
CA ALA A 221 13.48 -5.06 26.68
C ALA A 221 12.76 -5.93 25.63
N GLY A 222 13.41 -7.00 25.20
CA GLY A 222 12.83 -7.96 24.25
C GLY A 222 11.80 -8.91 24.87
N ASP A 223 11.68 -8.93 26.19
CA ASP A 223 10.77 -9.81 26.92
C ASP A 223 9.93 -9.04 27.96
N PRO A 224 8.69 -9.48 28.22
CA PRO A 224 7.76 -8.77 29.11
C PRO A 224 8.20 -8.74 30.58
N GLU A 225 8.99 -9.71 31.07
CA GLU A 225 9.41 -9.76 32.47
C GLU A 225 10.47 -8.69 32.76
N THR A 226 11.54 -8.66 31.93
CA THR A 226 12.57 -7.63 32.03
C THR A 226 11.96 -6.24 31.85
N GLN A 227 11.03 -6.08 30.91
CA GLN A 227 10.32 -4.84 30.68
C GLN A 227 9.58 -4.36 31.94
N ARG A 228 8.87 -5.25 32.65
CA ARG A 228 8.20 -4.90 33.91
C ARG A 228 9.17 -4.51 35.02
N GLN A 229 10.34 -5.14 35.08
CA GLN A 229 11.38 -4.78 36.07
C GLN A 229 11.92 -3.38 35.80
N LEU A 230 12.21 -3.04 34.54
CA LEU A 230 12.68 -1.71 34.15
C LEU A 230 11.63 -0.61 34.46
N LEU A 231 10.36 -0.90 34.20
CA LEU A 231 9.25 0.01 34.60
C LEU A 231 9.17 0.20 36.11
N ALA A 232 9.31 -0.86 36.88
CA ALA A 232 9.32 -0.80 38.34
C ALA A 232 10.49 0.00 38.89
N GLU A 233 11.66 -0.14 38.28
CA GLU A 233 12.86 0.65 38.63
C GLU A 233 12.67 2.13 38.32
N GLN A 234 12.14 2.46 37.10
CA GLN A 234 11.84 3.82 36.72
C GLN A 234 10.83 4.46 37.68
N ASN A 235 9.71 3.78 37.97
CA ASN A 235 8.70 4.28 38.89
C ASN A 235 9.26 4.52 40.29
N ARG A 236 10.14 3.65 40.78
CA ARG A 236 10.84 3.79 42.05
C ARG A 236 11.75 5.01 42.03
N ALA A 237 12.52 5.20 40.96
CA ALA A 237 13.41 6.37 40.83
C ALA A 237 12.62 7.70 40.76
N LEU A 238 11.44 7.68 40.22
CA LEU A 238 10.53 8.84 40.14
C LEU A 238 9.74 9.07 41.43
N GLY A 239 9.91 8.21 42.45
CA GLY A 239 9.14 8.29 43.71
C GLY A 239 7.64 8.02 43.53
N VAL A 240 7.23 7.38 42.43
CA VAL A 240 5.83 7.08 42.12
C VAL A 240 5.41 5.83 42.86
N LYS A 241 4.27 5.88 43.57
CA LYS A 241 3.73 4.70 44.27
C LYS A 241 3.36 3.61 43.25
N TRP A 242 3.90 2.43 43.47
CA TRP A 242 3.56 1.23 42.74
C TRP A 242 2.15 0.74 43.11
N HIS A 243 1.27 0.56 42.16
CA HIS A 243 0.00 -0.16 42.31
C HIS A 243 0.06 -1.42 41.43
N LEU A 244 -0.14 -2.58 42.05
CA LEU A 244 -0.16 -3.86 41.33
C LEU A 244 -1.14 -3.78 40.14
N GLY A 245 -0.66 -4.01 38.94
CA GLY A 245 -1.47 -4.08 37.70
C GLY A 245 -1.66 -2.78 36.94
N THR A 246 -1.07 -1.64 37.37
CA THR A 246 -1.21 -0.34 36.66
C THR A 246 0.12 0.32 36.25
N ASN A 247 1.16 -0.29 36.42
CA ASN A 247 2.51 -0.17 35.86
C ASN A 247 2.99 1.23 35.47
N ALA A 248 3.24 1.45 34.17
CA ALA A 248 3.80 2.62 33.57
C ALA A 248 2.94 3.88 33.72
N TYR A 249 1.66 3.74 33.97
CA TYR A 249 0.72 4.87 34.01
C TYR A 249 0.98 5.86 35.15
N ASN A 250 1.55 5.40 36.24
CA ASN A 250 1.86 6.26 37.38
C ASN A 250 2.96 7.28 37.08
N ALA A 251 3.91 6.94 36.22
CA ALA A 251 4.96 7.88 35.78
C ALA A 251 4.39 9.06 35.02
N ALA A 252 3.26 8.92 34.33
CA ALA A 252 2.66 9.96 33.50
C ALA A 252 2.20 11.22 34.27
N THR A 253 2.14 11.18 35.62
CA THR A 253 1.84 12.35 36.47
C THR A 253 3.07 12.87 37.22
N ALA A 254 4.20 12.20 37.15
CA ALA A 254 5.37 12.51 37.90
C ALA A 254 5.98 13.88 37.53
N GLY A 255 6.35 14.68 38.52
CA GLY A 255 7.03 15.95 38.34
C GLY A 255 6.17 17.14 37.94
N ILE A 256 4.86 16.95 37.66
CA ILE A 256 3.99 18.06 37.21
C ILE A 256 3.87 19.18 38.26
N ASP A 257 4.00 18.85 39.52
CA ASP A 257 3.96 19.76 40.68
C ASP A 257 5.35 20.26 41.15
N GLY A 258 6.39 19.97 40.37
CA GLY A 258 7.75 20.45 40.52
C GLY A 258 8.02 21.75 39.73
N GLN A 259 9.26 21.93 39.28
CA GLN A 259 9.56 22.92 38.24
C GLN A 259 8.95 22.50 36.92
N ARG A 260 8.76 23.43 36.00
CA ARG A 260 8.10 23.14 34.73
C ARG A 260 8.79 22.04 33.90
N GLY A 261 10.11 21.98 33.87
CA GLY A 261 10.92 20.96 33.21
C GLY A 261 11.00 19.63 33.94
N ASP A 262 10.48 19.51 35.18
CA ASP A 262 10.52 18.24 35.93
C ASP A 262 9.45 17.24 35.53
N TYR A 263 8.48 17.66 34.72
CA TYR A 263 7.43 16.78 34.27
C TYR A 263 7.96 15.62 33.42
N PHE A 264 7.57 14.40 33.75
CA PHE A 264 8.10 13.15 33.18
C PHE A 264 8.18 13.13 31.66
N PHE A 265 7.20 13.69 30.98
CA PHE A 265 7.17 13.71 29.52
C PHE A 265 7.97 14.84 28.87
N HIS A 266 8.44 15.85 29.65
CA HIS A 266 9.20 16.98 29.12
C HIS A 266 10.41 16.53 28.27
N ASP A 267 11.30 15.73 28.85
CA ASP A 267 12.51 15.24 28.19
C ASP A 267 12.19 14.32 27.02
N ALA A 268 11.14 13.48 27.15
CA ALA A 268 10.71 12.58 26.08
C ALA A 268 10.16 13.36 24.87
N MET A 269 9.35 14.42 25.11
CA MET A 269 8.81 15.26 24.03
C MET A 269 9.93 15.90 23.20
N LEU A 270 10.90 16.50 23.85
CA LEU A 270 12.02 17.18 23.19
C LEU A 270 13.01 16.20 22.57
N GLY A 271 13.31 15.10 23.27
CA GLY A 271 14.20 14.05 22.76
C GLY A 271 13.64 13.34 21.52
N ILE A 272 12.32 13.05 21.50
CA ILE A 272 11.67 12.46 20.33
C ILE A 272 11.58 13.49 19.20
N SER A 273 11.31 14.78 19.52
CA SER A 273 11.28 15.83 18.50
C SER A 273 12.61 15.91 17.74
N ARG A 274 13.75 15.94 18.42
CA ARG A 274 15.07 15.96 17.76
C ARG A 274 15.40 14.65 17.02
N ALA A 275 14.88 13.51 17.49
CA ALA A 275 15.00 12.22 16.79
C ALA A 275 14.23 12.24 15.46
N VAL A 276 13.03 12.84 15.43
CA VAL A 276 12.26 13.06 14.22
C VAL A 276 13.02 13.93 13.24
N ASP A 277 13.59 15.05 13.69
CA ASP A 277 14.39 15.94 12.84
C ASP A 277 15.59 15.19 12.22
N TRP A 278 16.26 14.33 13.00
CA TRP A 278 17.37 13.50 12.52
C TRP A 278 16.92 12.47 11.46
N ILE A 279 15.77 11.82 11.66
CA ILE A 279 15.24 10.84 10.69
C ILE A 279 14.85 11.54 9.39
N VAL A 280 14.16 12.67 9.48
CA VAL A 280 13.71 13.45 8.31
C VAL A 280 14.90 14.08 7.55
N ALA A 281 16.01 14.33 8.22
CA ALA A 281 17.23 14.84 7.59
C ALA A 281 18.02 13.79 6.80
N ARG A 282 17.72 12.51 6.96
CA ARG A 282 18.42 11.42 6.26
C ARG A 282 18.23 11.49 4.74
N PRO A 283 19.25 11.10 3.95
CA PRO A 283 19.14 11.10 2.48
C PRO A 283 18.10 10.08 1.96
N GLU A 284 17.79 9.04 2.74
CA GLU A 284 16.78 8.05 2.41
C GLU A 284 15.35 8.55 2.60
N ALA A 285 15.15 9.66 3.33
CA ALA A 285 13.84 10.18 3.72
C ALA A 285 13.28 11.18 2.69
N ASP A 286 12.03 11.00 2.31
CA ASP A 286 11.28 11.97 1.53
C ASP A 286 10.64 13.01 2.45
N ARG A 287 11.27 14.19 2.52
CA ARG A 287 10.81 15.30 3.35
C ARG A 287 9.43 15.85 2.95
N SER A 288 8.97 15.58 1.75
CA SER A 288 7.63 15.97 1.28
C SER A 288 6.54 14.99 1.72
N ARG A 289 6.90 13.85 2.33
CA ARG A 289 5.99 12.78 2.71
C ARG A 289 6.28 12.25 4.12
N VAL A 290 6.27 13.15 5.10
CA VAL A 290 6.48 12.80 6.51
C VAL A 290 5.15 12.82 7.24
N VAL A 291 4.72 11.68 7.78
CA VAL A 291 3.42 11.55 8.42
C VAL A 291 3.53 11.05 9.85
N TYR A 292 2.63 11.52 10.70
CA TYR A 292 2.44 11.05 12.06
C TYR A 292 1.15 10.24 12.20
N PHE A 293 1.21 9.14 12.94
CA PHE A 293 0.03 8.44 13.43
C PHE A 293 0.26 7.96 14.86
N GLY A 294 -0.66 8.28 15.77
CA GLY A 294 -0.63 7.75 17.13
C GLY A 294 -2.02 7.68 17.74
N SER A 295 -2.19 6.75 18.69
CA SER A 295 -3.41 6.59 19.47
C SER A 295 -3.13 6.81 20.96
N SER A 296 -4.15 7.19 21.73
CA SER A 296 -4.05 7.35 23.18
C SER A 296 -2.89 8.27 23.58
N GLN A 297 -1.95 7.82 24.40
CA GLN A 297 -0.70 8.54 24.71
C GLN A 297 0.04 8.96 23.44
N GLY A 298 0.19 8.05 22.48
CA GLY A 298 0.78 8.36 21.18
C GLY A 298 -0.01 9.41 20.40
N GLY A 299 -1.34 9.46 20.55
CA GLY A 299 -2.19 10.53 19.99
C GLY A 299 -1.87 11.88 20.57
N GLY A 300 -1.70 11.97 21.89
CA GLY A 300 -1.27 13.19 22.61
C GLY A 300 0.14 13.64 22.23
N PHE A 301 1.10 12.71 22.20
CA PHE A 301 2.46 13.00 21.70
C PHE A 301 2.45 13.48 20.25
N GLY A 302 1.52 13.02 19.44
CA GLY A 302 1.35 13.52 18.07
C GLY A 302 1.02 15.01 18.02
N LEU A 303 0.19 15.50 18.92
CA LEU A 303 -0.11 16.93 19.04
C LEU A 303 1.16 17.73 19.39
N TYR A 304 1.97 17.23 20.30
CA TYR A 304 3.24 17.86 20.68
C TYR A 304 4.23 17.90 19.51
N LEU A 305 4.46 16.76 18.88
CA LEU A 305 5.42 16.64 17.80
C LEU A 305 4.99 17.42 16.55
N ALA A 306 3.69 17.44 16.21
CA ALA A 306 3.18 18.21 15.08
C ALA A 306 3.34 19.74 15.28
N TYR A 307 3.49 20.20 16.52
CA TYR A 307 3.87 21.58 16.83
C TYR A 307 5.39 21.79 16.87
N LEU A 308 6.15 20.86 17.48
CA LEU A 308 7.60 21.01 17.70
C LEU A 308 8.42 20.79 16.42
N ASN A 309 7.88 20.06 15.42
CA ASN A 309 8.58 19.69 14.20
C ASN A 309 7.87 20.20 12.95
N ASP A 310 8.51 21.10 12.22
CA ASP A 310 7.99 21.65 10.94
C ASP A 310 8.02 20.63 9.80
N GLY A 311 8.68 19.50 9.99
CA GLY A 311 8.87 18.48 8.94
C GLY A 311 7.64 17.62 8.67
N PHE A 312 6.63 17.61 9.52
CA PHE A 312 5.43 16.83 9.28
C PHE A 312 4.55 17.43 8.17
N THR A 313 4.12 16.59 7.25
CA THR A 313 3.21 16.98 6.15
C THR A 313 1.75 16.67 6.48
N ARG A 314 1.50 15.72 7.39
CA ARG A 314 0.18 15.29 7.87
C ARG A 314 0.27 14.60 9.22
N ALA A 315 -0.83 14.64 9.97
CA ALA A 315 -0.93 13.91 11.22
C ALA A 315 -2.33 13.35 11.48
N CYS A 316 -2.40 12.16 12.10
CA CYS A 316 -3.63 11.57 12.58
C CYS A 316 -3.51 11.27 14.09
N PHE A 317 -4.46 11.75 14.85
CA PHE A 317 -4.54 11.64 16.30
C PHE A 317 -5.77 10.82 16.67
N ALA A 318 -5.58 9.57 17.05
CA ALA A 318 -6.66 8.71 17.48
C ALA A 318 -6.81 8.79 19.01
N VAL A 319 -8.01 9.11 19.49
CA VAL A 319 -8.32 9.24 20.91
C VAL A 319 -7.19 9.89 21.72
N PRO A 320 -6.71 11.08 21.32
CA PRO A 320 -5.52 11.67 21.90
C PRO A 320 -5.69 11.88 23.41
N ALA A 321 -4.77 11.30 24.17
CA ALA A 321 -4.59 11.59 25.60
C ALA A 321 -3.86 12.93 25.79
N LEU A 322 -3.56 13.27 27.02
CA LEU A 322 -2.85 14.50 27.37
C LEU A 322 -3.58 15.79 26.95
N THR A 323 -4.90 15.72 26.87
CA THR A 323 -5.82 16.82 26.56
C THR A 323 -6.82 17.00 27.70
N GLY A 324 -7.30 18.22 27.95
CA GLY A 324 -8.38 18.49 28.90
C GLY A 324 -8.00 18.26 30.36
N HIS A 325 -6.87 18.77 30.82
CA HIS A 325 -6.41 18.58 32.20
C HIS A 325 -7.26 19.27 33.28
N PHE A 326 -8.21 20.13 32.89
CA PHE A 326 -9.04 20.95 33.78
C PHE A 326 -10.53 20.64 33.64
N GLY A 327 -10.91 19.45 33.23
CA GLY A 327 -12.33 19.06 33.07
C GLY A 327 -13.13 19.19 34.37
N ASP A 328 -12.49 19.06 35.54
CA ASP A 328 -13.13 19.21 36.85
C ASP A 328 -13.71 20.64 37.10
N ARG A 329 -13.22 21.67 36.43
CA ARG A 329 -13.81 23.02 36.44
C ARG A 329 -15.21 23.04 35.82
N ALA A 330 -15.46 22.21 34.82
CA ALA A 330 -16.78 21.96 34.23
C ALA A 330 -17.53 20.80 34.89
N LYS A 331 -17.08 20.32 36.07
CA LYS A 331 -17.61 19.12 36.76
C LYS A 331 -17.54 17.83 35.91
N ARG A 332 -16.59 17.80 34.97
CA ARG A 332 -16.24 16.58 34.20
C ARG A 332 -15.02 15.90 34.83
N GLN A 333 -14.75 14.68 34.44
CA GLN A 333 -13.44 14.08 34.71
C GLN A 333 -12.35 14.79 33.91
N ASN A 334 -11.13 14.86 34.47
CA ASN A 334 -9.97 15.34 33.72
C ASN A 334 -9.54 14.30 32.70
N GLY A 335 -8.99 14.73 31.58
CA GLY A 335 -8.38 13.85 30.59
C GLY A 335 -7.17 13.10 31.15
N TRP A 336 -6.91 11.92 30.58
CA TRP A 336 -5.72 11.13 30.98
C TRP A 336 -4.43 11.92 30.79
N PRO A 337 -3.48 11.91 31.75
CA PRO A 337 -3.37 11.04 32.92
C PRO A 337 -3.98 11.58 34.22
N ASN A 338 -4.86 12.54 34.17
CA ASN A 338 -5.46 13.22 35.33
C ASN A 338 -4.39 13.90 36.23
N LEU A 339 -3.64 14.82 35.61
CA LEU A 339 -2.47 15.51 36.22
C LEU A 339 -2.78 16.19 37.56
N LEU A 340 -4.02 16.62 37.78
CA LEU A 340 -4.45 17.36 38.96
C LEU A 340 -5.08 16.45 40.02
N GLY A 341 -5.25 15.18 39.75
CA GLY A 341 -5.93 14.23 40.63
C GLY A 341 -5.08 13.80 41.82
N GLY A 342 -5.69 13.72 43.01
CA GLY A 342 -5.05 13.16 44.21
C GLY A 342 -3.95 14.04 44.84
N LEU A 343 -3.80 15.28 44.43
CA LEU A 343 -2.86 16.25 44.97
C LEU A 343 -3.48 17.05 46.14
N ASP A 344 -2.64 17.35 47.15
CA ASP A 344 -3.03 18.32 48.15
C ASP A 344 -3.08 19.75 47.57
N ALA A 345 -3.63 20.70 48.31
CA ALA A 345 -3.85 22.06 47.79
C ALA A 345 -2.57 22.76 47.33
N ALA A 346 -1.45 22.60 48.04
CA ALA A 346 -0.21 23.25 47.69
C ALA A 346 0.46 22.63 46.44
N ARG A 347 0.45 21.30 46.33
CA ARG A 347 0.92 20.58 45.16
C ARG A 347 0.01 20.84 43.94
N ARG A 348 -1.31 20.87 44.16
CA ARG A 348 -2.28 21.16 43.11
C ARG A 348 -2.08 22.54 42.52
N ALA A 349 -1.84 23.58 43.36
CA ALA A 349 -1.58 24.93 42.84
C ALA A 349 -0.37 25.01 41.92
N ARG A 350 0.71 24.27 42.25
CA ARG A 350 1.90 24.17 41.39
C ARG A 350 1.61 23.40 40.11
N ALA A 351 0.90 22.27 40.20
CA ALA A 351 0.51 21.48 39.05
C ALA A 351 -0.42 22.29 38.09
N GLU A 352 -1.36 23.07 38.63
CA GLU A 352 -2.23 23.96 37.85
C GLU A 352 -1.46 25.07 37.10
N ALA A 353 -0.33 25.54 37.65
CA ALA A 353 0.55 26.48 36.98
C ALA A 353 1.32 25.86 35.80
N ASN A 354 1.64 24.57 35.88
CA ASN A 354 2.42 23.85 34.89
C ASN A 354 1.56 23.14 33.81
N ALA A 355 0.42 22.57 34.21
CA ALA A 355 -0.42 21.74 33.34
C ALA A 355 -0.81 22.41 32.01
N PRO A 356 -1.08 23.76 31.92
CA PRO A 356 -1.41 24.38 30.64
C PRO A 356 -0.28 24.33 29.60
N TYR A 357 0.99 24.21 30.04
CA TYR A 357 2.11 24.03 29.11
C TYR A 357 2.15 22.64 28.49
N TYR A 358 1.46 21.66 29.06
CA TYR A 358 1.43 20.27 28.66
C TYR A 358 0.05 19.81 28.14
N ASP A 359 -0.92 20.73 28.11
CA ASP A 359 -2.24 20.37 27.57
C ASP A 359 -2.21 20.30 26.02
N GLY A 360 -2.54 19.14 25.49
CA GLY A 360 -2.56 18.88 24.05
C GLY A 360 -3.45 19.84 23.25
N VAL A 361 -4.48 20.42 23.87
CA VAL A 361 -5.35 21.42 23.23
C VAL A 361 -4.56 22.68 22.87
N ASN A 362 -3.60 23.07 23.72
CA ASN A 362 -2.75 24.22 23.47
C ASN A 362 -1.77 23.99 22.31
N PHE A 363 -1.27 22.78 22.15
CA PHE A 363 -0.47 22.40 20.98
C PHE A 363 -1.35 22.33 19.72
N ALA A 364 -2.52 21.69 19.82
CA ALA A 364 -3.45 21.58 18.69
C ALA A 364 -3.81 22.95 18.10
N SER A 365 -3.94 24.00 18.94
CA SER A 365 -4.27 25.36 18.49
C SER A 365 -3.20 26.02 17.59
N ARG A 366 -2.08 25.38 17.37
CA ARG A 366 -0.94 25.85 16.57
C ARG A 366 -0.65 24.97 15.34
N ILE A 367 -1.35 23.85 15.20
CA ILE A 367 -1.11 22.88 14.11
C ILE A 367 -1.83 23.36 12.84
N LYS A 368 -1.06 23.63 11.79
CA LYS A 368 -1.57 24.12 10.50
C LYS A 368 -1.57 23.06 9.38
N ILE A 369 -0.82 21.95 9.57
CA ILE A 369 -0.78 20.86 8.59
C ILE A 369 -2.12 20.14 8.53
N PRO A 370 -2.43 19.42 7.43
CA PRO A 370 -3.58 18.52 7.34
C PRO A 370 -3.66 17.55 8.52
N VAL A 371 -4.83 17.43 9.17
CA VAL A 371 -5.02 16.57 10.34
C VAL A 371 -6.30 15.76 10.30
N ARG A 372 -6.26 14.58 10.93
CA ARG A 372 -7.44 13.78 11.24
C ARG A 372 -7.47 13.45 12.71
N PHE A 373 -8.64 13.58 13.31
CA PHE A 373 -8.90 13.16 14.69
C PHE A 373 -9.85 11.97 14.68
N ILE A 374 -9.71 11.12 15.67
CA ILE A 374 -10.65 10.02 15.93
C ILE A 374 -11.08 10.15 17.39
N VAL A 375 -12.38 10.04 17.64
CA VAL A 375 -12.96 10.17 18.99
C VAL A 375 -13.89 8.99 19.27
N GLY A 376 -13.75 8.38 20.45
CA GLY A 376 -14.74 7.42 20.97
C GLY A 376 -15.77 8.16 21.81
N PHE A 377 -17.05 8.11 21.43
CA PHE A 377 -18.09 8.84 22.15
C PHE A 377 -18.30 8.35 23.59
N SER A 378 -17.98 7.07 23.84
CA SER A 378 -18.07 6.47 25.17
C SER A 378 -16.71 6.24 25.83
N ASP A 379 -15.67 6.93 25.36
CA ASP A 379 -14.31 6.84 25.91
C ASP A 379 -14.23 7.53 27.26
N THR A 380 -13.92 6.76 28.30
CA THR A 380 -13.75 7.27 29.66
C THR A 380 -12.29 7.51 30.04
N THR A 381 -11.36 7.21 29.14
CA THR A 381 -9.91 7.45 29.34
C THR A 381 -9.49 8.78 28.70
N CYS A 382 -9.88 8.97 27.45
CA CYS A 382 -9.72 10.22 26.72
C CYS A 382 -11.10 10.76 26.37
N PRO A 383 -11.73 11.51 27.27
CA PRO A 383 -13.13 11.91 27.13
C PRO A 383 -13.41 12.66 25.82
N PRO A 384 -14.52 12.40 25.14
CA PRO A 384 -14.84 13.05 23.87
C PRO A 384 -14.89 14.58 23.94
N PRO A 385 -15.31 15.27 25.02
CA PRO A 385 -15.21 16.73 25.11
C PRO A 385 -13.77 17.25 24.95
N ASP A 386 -12.79 16.53 25.51
CA ASP A 386 -11.38 16.95 25.47
C ASP A 386 -10.78 16.78 24.08
N VAL A 387 -11.17 15.69 23.39
CA VAL A 387 -10.77 15.45 21.99
C VAL A 387 -11.39 16.49 21.06
N TYR A 388 -12.67 16.83 21.28
CA TYR A 388 -13.35 17.90 20.52
C TYR A 388 -12.76 19.28 20.81
N ALA A 389 -12.35 19.56 22.05
CA ALA A 389 -11.66 20.80 22.37
C ALA A 389 -10.37 20.96 21.54
N ALA A 390 -9.57 19.89 21.43
CA ALA A 390 -8.35 19.88 20.62
C ALA A 390 -8.66 20.02 19.12
N PHE A 391 -9.64 19.29 18.61
CA PHE A 391 -10.08 19.38 17.22
C PHE A 391 -10.58 20.78 16.86
N ASN A 392 -11.43 21.36 17.70
CA ASN A 392 -12.00 22.68 17.47
C ASN A 392 -10.94 23.78 17.53
N ALA A 393 -9.96 23.67 18.44
CA ALA A 393 -8.85 24.61 18.57
C ALA A 393 -7.89 24.58 17.37
N CYS A 394 -7.77 23.45 16.67
CA CYS A 394 -6.82 23.27 15.57
C CYS A 394 -7.16 24.19 14.39
N PRO A 395 -6.24 25.07 13.93
CA PRO A 395 -6.48 26.02 12.83
C PRO A 395 -6.28 25.40 11.43
N SER A 396 -5.94 24.11 11.33
CA SER A 396 -5.75 23.45 10.02
C SER A 396 -6.98 23.64 9.13
N ARG A 397 -6.75 24.02 7.87
CA ARG A 397 -7.81 24.16 6.87
C ARG A 397 -8.28 22.79 6.33
N ASP A 398 -7.44 21.77 6.42
CA ASP A 398 -7.77 20.38 6.07
C ASP A 398 -7.81 19.55 7.37
N LYS A 399 -8.92 19.67 8.11
CA LYS A 399 -9.15 18.87 9.31
C LYS A 399 -10.50 18.13 9.25
N ALA A 400 -10.52 16.92 9.76
CA ALA A 400 -11.75 16.15 9.96
C ALA A 400 -11.67 15.32 11.23
N ILE A 401 -12.84 15.03 11.83
CA ILE A 401 -12.97 14.18 13.01
C ILE A 401 -13.89 12.99 12.70
N LEU A 402 -13.47 11.81 13.10
CA LEU A 402 -14.21 10.57 12.94
C LEU A 402 -14.89 10.20 14.28
N ASN A 403 -16.21 10.17 14.27
CA ASN A 403 -17.03 9.91 15.43
C ASN A 403 -17.29 8.42 15.63
N GLY A 404 -16.72 7.85 16.68
CA GLY A 404 -16.94 6.49 17.13
C GLY A 404 -18.16 6.39 18.06
N ILE A 405 -19.38 6.42 17.49
CA ILE A 405 -20.61 6.27 18.24
C ILE A 405 -20.65 4.91 18.94
N GLY A 406 -20.84 4.89 20.26
CA GLY A 406 -20.81 3.67 21.07
C GLY A 406 -19.43 3.04 21.27
N CYS A 407 -18.35 3.66 20.74
CA CYS A 407 -16.98 3.21 20.94
C CYS A 407 -16.40 3.76 22.24
N THR A 408 -15.67 2.90 22.96
CA THR A 408 -14.87 3.23 24.13
C THR A 408 -13.40 3.46 23.77
N HIS A 409 -12.48 3.34 24.70
CA HIS A 409 -11.06 3.50 24.49
C HIS A 409 -10.41 2.27 23.83
N CYS A 410 -10.75 1.90 22.62
CA CYS A 410 -9.99 0.97 21.76
C CYS A 410 -10.16 -0.54 21.94
N ARG A 411 -11.14 -1.10 22.66
CA ARG A 411 -11.02 -2.52 23.01
C ARG A 411 -11.89 -3.52 22.25
N GLU A 412 -12.99 -3.15 21.64
CA GLU A 412 -13.92 -4.18 21.15
C GLU A 412 -13.61 -4.75 19.75
N ASN A 413 -12.81 -4.09 18.89
CA ASN A 413 -12.38 -4.65 17.59
C ASN A 413 -11.04 -4.08 17.07
N GLY A 414 -10.26 -3.43 17.92
CA GLY A 414 -9.05 -2.71 17.52
C GLY A 414 -9.35 -1.52 16.58
N TRP A 415 -8.72 -0.37 16.81
CA TRP A 415 -8.91 0.84 15.97
C TRP A 415 -8.71 0.59 14.46
N VAL A 416 -7.80 -0.31 14.11
CA VAL A 416 -7.50 -0.63 12.71
C VAL A 416 -8.66 -1.35 12.03
N GLY A 417 -9.32 -2.28 12.72
CA GLY A 417 -10.51 -2.97 12.22
C GLY A 417 -11.69 -2.01 12.06
N TRP A 418 -11.95 -1.22 13.09
CA TRP A 418 -13.03 -0.23 13.09
C TRP A 418 -12.81 0.88 12.06
N LEU A 419 -11.58 1.40 11.91
CA LEU A 419 -11.22 2.35 10.85
C LEU A 419 -11.43 1.76 9.46
N ARG A 420 -11.08 0.47 9.28
CA ARG A 420 -11.31 -0.24 8.02
C ARG A 420 -12.80 -0.34 7.69
N ASP A 421 -13.63 -0.62 8.68
CA ASP A 421 -15.07 -0.74 8.49
C ASP A 421 -15.74 0.61 8.25
N ARG A 422 -15.24 1.68 8.84
CA ARG A 422 -15.74 3.05 8.61
C ARG A 422 -15.23 3.67 7.33
N ALA A 423 -14.01 3.36 6.89
CA ALA A 423 -13.50 3.75 5.59
C ALA A 423 -14.35 3.18 4.44
N LYS A 424 -14.99 2.03 4.63
CA LYS A 424 -15.96 1.46 3.68
C LYS A 424 -17.23 2.33 3.51
N VAL A 425 -17.60 3.12 4.52
CA VAL A 425 -18.84 3.89 4.54
C VAL A 425 -18.61 5.38 4.22
N ASN A 426 -17.42 5.90 4.43
CA ASN A 426 -17.10 7.30 4.19
C ASN A 426 -15.67 7.49 3.66
N PRO A 427 -15.50 7.83 2.38
CA PRO A 427 -14.19 8.04 1.75
C PRO A 427 -13.30 9.12 2.42
N LEU A 428 -13.90 10.07 3.16
CA LEU A 428 -13.14 11.07 3.95
C LEU A 428 -12.28 10.42 5.03
N PHE A 429 -12.57 9.17 5.40
CA PHE A 429 -11.87 8.39 6.39
C PHE A 429 -11.02 7.24 5.80
N ASP A 430 -10.80 7.25 4.50
CA ASP A 430 -9.75 6.39 3.93
C ASP A 430 -8.38 6.87 4.43
N TYR A 431 -8.05 6.33 5.60
CA TYR A 431 -6.80 6.58 6.32
C TYR A 431 -5.57 6.30 5.45
N ASN A 432 -5.57 5.24 4.66
CA ASN A 432 -4.43 4.90 3.81
C ASN A 432 -4.34 5.82 2.58
N GLY A 433 -5.46 6.20 1.99
CA GLY A 433 -5.50 7.18 0.91
C GLY A 433 -5.17 8.59 1.42
N TRP A 434 -5.70 8.97 2.58
CA TRP A 434 -5.42 10.28 3.17
C TRP A 434 -3.96 10.45 3.62
N LEU A 435 -3.30 9.42 4.12
CA LEU A 435 -1.87 9.45 4.45
C LEU A 435 -0.97 9.61 3.21
N ARG A 436 -1.51 9.40 2.01
CA ARG A 436 -0.82 9.74 0.78
C ARG A 436 -0.99 11.23 0.52
N ALA A 437 0.05 12.02 0.81
CA ALA A 437 0.04 13.48 0.60
C ALA A 437 -0.29 13.86 -0.86
N PRO A 438 -0.91 15.04 -1.13
CA PRO A 438 -0.90 15.62 -2.48
C PRO A 438 0.55 15.72 -2.96
N GLY A 439 0.86 15.08 -4.09
CA GLY A 439 2.25 14.87 -4.55
C GLY A 439 2.86 13.53 -4.13
N ALA A 440 2.26 12.78 -3.17
CA ALA A 440 2.57 11.37 -3.01
C ALA A 440 2.26 10.61 -4.30
N ARG A 441 3.03 9.58 -4.59
CA ARG A 441 2.83 8.70 -5.75
C ARG A 441 1.41 8.15 -5.71
N ARG A 442 0.53 8.72 -6.54
CA ARG A 442 -0.83 8.20 -6.72
C ARG A 442 -0.75 6.81 -7.32
N THR A 443 -1.68 5.93 -6.95
CA THR A 443 -1.86 4.69 -7.68
C THR A 443 -2.16 5.00 -9.14
N ARG A 444 -1.28 4.61 -10.03
CA ARG A 444 -1.50 4.79 -11.46
C ARG A 444 -2.52 3.77 -11.93
N VAL A 445 -3.58 4.26 -12.53
CA VAL A 445 -4.65 3.41 -13.07
C VAL A 445 -4.59 3.43 -14.57
N GLN A 446 -4.46 2.27 -15.17
CA GLN A 446 -4.64 2.07 -16.60
C GLN A 446 -6.02 1.47 -16.85
N LEU A 447 -6.75 2.04 -17.79
CA LEU A 447 -8.00 1.51 -18.29
C LEU A 447 -7.71 0.80 -19.61
N TRP A 448 -8.10 -0.47 -19.68
CA TRP A 448 -7.65 -1.39 -20.72
C TRP A 448 -8.83 -2.11 -21.36
N TYR A 449 -8.93 -2.05 -22.68
CA TYR A 449 -10.09 -2.56 -23.42
C TYR A 449 -9.64 -3.51 -24.51
N ASP A 450 -9.92 -4.80 -24.36
CA ASP A 450 -9.64 -5.83 -25.34
C ASP A 450 -10.77 -5.82 -26.38
N THR A 451 -10.47 -5.23 -27.53
CA THR A 451 -11.41 -4.90 -28.59
C THR A 451 -11.23 -5.88 -29.74
N GLU A 452 -11.83 -7.05 -29.59
CA GLU A 452 -11.43 -8.26 -30.31
C GLU A 452 -12.45 -8.79 -31.30
N ASP A 453 -13.75 -8.63 -31.03
CA ASP A 453 -14.82 -9.26 -31.82
C ASP A 453 -15.00 -8.61 -33.19
N PHE A 454 -14.51 -9.27 -34.24
CA PHE A 454 -14.67 -8.85 -35.62
C PHE A 454 -15.87 -9.50 -36.32
N VAL A 455 -16.66 -10.31 -35.61
CA VAL A 455 -17.80 -11.05 -36.17
C VAL A 455 -19.12 -10.33 -35.96
N ASN A 456 -19.34 -9.72 -34.75
CA ASN A 456 -20.62 -9.20 -34.35
C ASN A 456 -20.63 -7.63 -34.39
N PRO A 457 -21.44 -6.99 -35.29
CA PRO A 457 -21.53 -5.52 -35.33
C PRO A 457 -21.95 -4.87 -34.02
N ALA A 458 -22.71 -5.57 -33.15
CA ALA A 458 -23.09 -5.05 -31.85
C ALA A 458 -21.88 -4.83 -30.92
N SER A 459 -20.82 -5.63 -31.05
CA SER A 459 -19.58 -5.48 -30.33
C SER A 459 -18.82 -4.22 -30.77
N TRP A 460 -18.90 -3.86 -32.07
CA TRP A 460 -18.31 -2.62 -32.60
C TRP A 460 -19.03 -1.39 -32.04
N ASP A 461 -20.37 -1.43 -31.99
CA ASP A 461 -21.19 -0.38 -31.36
C ASP A 461 -20.85 -0.22 -29.87
N ALA A 462 -20.63 -1.33 -29.17
CA ALA A 462 -20.24 -1.31 -27.77
C ALA A 462 -18.84 -0.70 -27.55
N ALA A 463 -17.87 -1.03 -28.39
CA ALA A 463 -16.55 -0.42 -28.34
C ALA A 463 -16.61 1.09 -28.58
N ARG A 464 -17.42 1.54 -29.57
CA ARG A 464 -17.69 2.96 -29.82
C ARG A 464 -18.32 3.62 -28.59
N GLU A 465 -19.33 3.01 -27.97
CA GLU A 465 -20.04 3.57 -26.84
C GLU A 465 -19.14 3.71 -25.60
N VAL A 466 -18.32 2.69 -25.30
CA VAL A 466 -17.32 2.76 -24.22
C VAL A 466 -16.34 3.90 -24.47
N ALA A 467 -15.78 4.00 -25.67
CA ALA A 467 -14.85 5.06 -26.04
C ALA A 467 -15.50 6.45 -25.98
N ARG A 468 -16.78 6.57 -26.42
CA ARG A 468 -17.56 7.81 -26.33
C ARG A 468 -17.75 8.26 -24.88
N ILE A 469 -18.18 7.35 -24.00
CA ILE A 469 -18.36 7.63 -22.57
C ILE A 469 -17.06 8.13 -21.96
N MET A 470 -15.95 7.45 -22.23
CA MET A 470 -14.64 7.86 -21.71
C MET A 470 -14.24 9.25 -22.20
N THR A 471 -14.42 9.52 -23.49
CA THR A 471 -14.11 10.84 -24.07
C THR A 471 -14.95 11.94 -23.42
N GLU A 472 -16.25 11.72 -23.22
CA GLU A 472 -17.17 12.66 -22.58
C GLU A 472 -16.80 12.92 -21.11
N GLU A 473 -16.34 11.89 -20.40
CA GLU A 473 -15.85 12.03 -19.04
C GLU A 473 -14.40 12.59 -18.97
N GLY A 474 -13.78 12.88 -20.13
CA GLY A 474 -12.40 13.42 -20.20
C GLY A 474 -11.34 12.42 -19.72
N VAL A 475 -11.56 11.14 -20.00
CA VAL A 475 -10.65 10.03 -19.64
C VAL A 475 -10.11 9.40 -20.91
N ARG A 476 -8.81 9.13 -20.97
CA ARG A 476 -8.18 8.32 -22.04
C ARG A 476 -7.85 6.93 -21.50
N GLY A 477 -8.00 5.91 -22.34
CA GLY A 477 -7.65 4.53 -22.05
C GLY A 477 -6.91 3.88 -23.21
N ASN A 478 -6.64 2.59 -23.08
CA ASN A 478 -5.88 1.79 -24.01
C ASN A 478 -6.83 0.76 -24.66
N PHE A 479 -7.00 0.79 -25.97
CA PHE A 479 -7.82 -0.16 -26.73
C PHE A 479 -6.90 -1.07 -27.55
N ASN A 480 -6.88 -2.35 -27.19
CA ASN A 480 -6.17 -3.37 -27.93
C ASN A 480 -7.13 -3.90 -29.02
N VAL A 481 -6.87 -3.52 -30.24
CA VAL A 481 -7.74 -3.82 -31.37
C VAL A 481 -7.12 -4.96 -32.20
N VAL A 482 -7.91 -5.97 -32.52
CA VAL A 482 -7.49 -7.03 -33.45
C VAL A 482 -7.27 -6.43 -34.84
N GLY A 483 -6.14 -6.76 -35.48
CA GLY A 483 -5.77 -6.20 -36.77
C GLY A 483 -6.85 -6.41 -37.83
N TYR A 484 -7.43 -7.60 -37.90
CA TYR A 484 -8.52 -7.92 -38.81
C TYR A 484 -9.80 -7.15 -38.50
N LEU A 485 -10.10 -6.85 -37.24
CA LEU A 485 -11.23 -5.96 -36.90
C LEU A 485 -11.06 -4.59 -37.53
N ALA A 486 -9.87 -4.03 -37.54
CA ALA A 486 -9.61 -2.73 -38.18
C ALA A 486 -9.97 -2.78 -39.68
N LYS A 487 -9.61 -3.85 -40.38
CA LYS A 487 -10.02 -4.08 -41.77
C LYS A 487 -11.54 -4.18 -41.90
N VAL A 488 -12.18 -5.00 -41.05
CA VAL A 488 -13.64 -5.20 -41.08
C VAL A 488 -14.38 -3.88 -40.84
N LEU A 489 -13.93 -3.03 -39.94
CA LEU A 489 -14.50 -1.70 -39.69
C LEU A 489 -14.39 -0.80 -40.95
N VAL A 490 -13.25 -0.82 -41.64
CA VAL A 490 -13.06 -0.04 -42.87
C VAL A 490 -13.96 -0.59 -44.00
N ASP A 491 -14.00 -1.90 -44.23
CA ASP A 491 -14.79 -2.54 -45.27
C ASP A 491 -16.29 -2.26 -45.08
N ASN A 492 -16.76 -2.23 -43.83
CA ASN A 492 -18.15 -1.93 -43.47
C ASN A 492 -18.41 -0.42 -43.27
N ARG A 493 -17.46 0.46 -43.61
CA ARG A 493 -17.54 1.91 -43.46
C ARG A 493 -17.90 2.40 -42.06
N ARG A 494 -17.47 1.66 -41.02
CA ARG A 494 -17.69 1.98 -39.60
C ARG A 494 -16.66 3.01 -39.12
N PHE A 495 -16.54 4.10 -39.85
CA PHE A 495 -15.66 5.22 -39.48
C PHE A 495 -16.07 5.88 -38.16
N ASP A 496 -17.36 5.80 -37.79
CA ASP A 496 -17.88 6.23 -36.51
C ASP A 496 -17.21 5.51 -35.32
N VAL A 497 -16.95 4.20 -35.44
CA VAL A 497 -16.23 3.41 -34.45
C VAL A 497 -14.76 3.81 -34.44
N ILE A 498 -14.12 3.85 -35.61
CA ILE A 498 -12.73 4.26 -35.76
C ILE A 498 -12.48 5.65 -35.16
N ASP A 499 -13.36 6.63 -35.44
CA ASP A 499 -13.26 8.01 -34.95
C ASP A 499 -13.46 8.13 -33.42
N ALA A 500 -14.23 7.24 -32.84
CA ALA A 500 -14.37 7.16 -31.39
C ALA A 500 -13.11 6.58 -30.73
N LEU A 501 -12.61 5.45 -31.25
CA LEU A 501 -11.47 4.73 -30.68
C LEU A 501 -10.16 5.50 -30.81
N LYS A 502 -9.91 6.20 -31.92
CA LYS A 502 -8.63 6.94 -32.16
C LYS A 502 -8.40 8.12 -31.22
N LYS A 503 -9.37 8.49 -30.39
CA LYS A 503 -9.20 9.48 -29.30
C LYS A 503 -8.46 8.89 -28.09
N HIS A 504 -8.25 7.59 -28.10
CA HIS A 504 -7.55 6.81 -27.07
C HIS A 504 -6.27 6.21 -27.64
N VAL A 505 -5.51 5.50 -26.81
CA VAL A 505 -4.32 4.77 -27.29
C VAL A 505 -4.78 3.48 -27.96
N ILE A 506 -4.31 3.26 -29.17
CA ILE A 506 -4.58 2.02 -29.92
C ILE A 506 -3.37 1.10 -29.78
N GLY A 507 -3.64 -0.11 -29.33
CA GLY A 507 -2.72 -1.24 -29.32
C GLY A 507 -3.19 -2.36 -30.25
N THR A 508 -2.37 -3.39 -30.40
CA THR A 508 -2.76 -4.61 -31.14
C THR A 508 -3.13 -5.73 -30.18
N GLN A 509 -4.12 -6.52 -30.56
CA GLN A 509 -4.41 -7.82 -29.96
C GLN A 509 -4.23 -8.94 -30.99
N THR A 510 -3.07 -8.92 -31.67
CA THR A 510 -2.67 -9.75 -32.79
C THR A 510 -3.48 -9.50 -34.07
N LEU A 511 -3.06 -10.12 -35.21
CA LEU A 511 -3.77 -9.96 -36.47
C LEU A 511 -5.17 -10.60 -36.44
N TYR A 512 -5.26 -11.85 -35.98
CA TYR A 512 -6.49 -12.65 -36.06
C TYR A 512 -6.99 -13.14 -34.69
N HIS A 513 -6.40 -12.69 -33.58
CA HIS A 513 -6.76 -13.13 -32.23
C HIS A 513 -6.67 -14.63 -32.05
N SER A 514 -7.79 -15.32 -31.87
CA SER A 514 -7.90 -16.75 -31.59
C SER A 514 -8.11 -17.61 -32.85
N LEU A 515 -8.10 -17.01 -34.04
CA LEU A 515 -8.18 -17.79 -35.29
C LEU A 515 -6.94 -18.67 -35.49
N HIS A 516 -7.15 -19.93 -35.80
CA HIS A 516 -6.07 -20.93 -35.95
C HIS A 516 -5.38 -20.87 -37.33
N PRO A 517 -4.04 -21.08 -37.40
CA PRO A 517 -3.13 -21.23 -36.26
C PRO A 517 -2.90 -19.87 -35.59
N ASN A 518 -3.15 -19.82 -34.28
CA ASN A 518 -2.92 -18.59 -33.51
C ASN A 518 -1.43 -18.42 -33.14
N ILE A 519 -1.11 -17.31 -32.52
CA ILE A 519 0.27 -16.93 -32.20
C ILE A 519 1.02 -17.96 -31.33
N VAL A 520 0.30 -18.66 -30.43
CA VAL A 520 0.90 -19.70 -29.57
C VAL A 520 1.25 -20.93 -30.36
N GLU A 521 0.36 -21.38 -31.26
CA GLU A 521 0.57 -22.54 -32.13
C GLU A 521 1.74 -22.31 -33.09
N ILE A 522 1.89 -21.10 -33.61
CA ILE A 522 3.05 -20.71 -34.43
C ILE A 522 4.32 -20.72 -33.59
N ALA A 523 4.26 -20.20 -32.34
CA ALA A 523 5.40 -20.14 -31.44
C ALA A 523 5.87 -21.54 -30.97
N ASP A 524 5.02 -22.54 -31.01
CA ASP A 524 5.38 -23.92 -30.67
C ASP A 524 6.22 -24.61 -31.74
N LEU A 525 6.38 -24.03 -32.92
CA LEU A 525 7.25 -24.57 -33.97
C LEU A 525 8.67 -24.76 -33.43
N LYS A 526 9.29 -25.88 -33.78
CA LYS A 526 10.63 -26.25 -33.28
C LYS A 526 11.72 -25.29 -33.74
N ASP A 527 11.66 -24.83 -34.99
CA ASP A 527 12.60 -23.87 -35.53
C ASP A 527 12.19 -22.43 -35.17
N TYR A 528 12.99 -21.76 -34.36
CA TYR A 528 12.76 -20.35 -33.97
C TYR A 528 12.68 -19.43 -35.20
N GLY A 529 13.56 -19.63 -36.20
CA GLY A 529 13.60 -18.78 -37.39
C GLY A 529 12.31 -18.88 -38.20
N GLU A 530 11.75 -20.07 -38.32
CA GLU A 530 10.46 -20.29 -38.98
C GLU A 530 9.32 -19.69 -38.19
N ALA A 531 9.26 -19.94 -36.84
CA ALA A 531 8.25 -19.37 -35.97
C ALA A 531 8.29 -17.80 -36.02
N TYR A 532 9.48 -17.21 -35.97
CA TYR A 532 9.68 -15.78 -36.06
C TYR A 532 9.21 -15.21 -37.41
N ARG A 533 9.61 -15.80 -38.55
CA ARG A 533 9.18 -15.33 -39.88
C ARG A 533 7.68 -15.37 -40.04
N ARG A 534 7.02 -16.45 -39.61
CA ARG A 534 5.56 -16.58 -39.70
C ARG A 534 4.84 -15.57 -38.82
N THR A 535 5.23 -15.46 -37.54
CA THR A 535 4.68 -14.46 -36.60
C THR A 535 4.90 -13.04 -37.13
N LEU A 536 6.12 -12.73 -37.61
CA LEU A 536 6.42 -11.40 -38.15
C LEU A 536 5.56 -11.06 -39.36
N LYS A 537 5.33 -12.00 -40.26
CA LYS A 537 4.47 -11.80 -41.45
C LYS A 537 3.05 -11.41 -41.03
N ASP A 538 2.45 -12.17 -40.14
CA ASP A 538 1.07 -11.97 -39.73
C ASP A 538 0.94 -10.68 -38.90
N GLU A 539 1.82 -10.48 -37.92
CA GLU A 539 1.76 -9.29 -37.08
C GLU A 539 2.12 -7.99 -37.80
N ALA A 540 3.06 -8.01 -38.74
CA ALA A 540 3.33 -6.85 -39.59
C ALA A 540 2.12 -6.45 -40.44
N GLU A 541 1.34 -7.42 -40.95
CA GLU A 541 0.09 -7.19 -41.64
C GLU A 541 -0.95 -6.54 -40.72
N GLY A 542 -1.12 -7.09 -39.49
CA GLY A 542 -2.00 -6.53 -38.46
C GLY A 542 -1.63 -5.10 -38.07
N TYR A 543 -0.34 -4.84 -37.85
CA TYR A 543 0.17 -3.49 -37.61
C TYR A 543 -0.13 -2.54 -38.77
N GLY A 544 0.02 -3.01 -40.01
CA GLY A 544 -0.30 -2.25 -41.21
C GLY A 544 -1.78 -1.87 -41.27
N MET A 545 -2.69 -2.81 -41.01
CA MET A 545 -4.13 -2.58 -40.98
C MET A 545 -4.53 -1.56 -39.91
N LEU A 546 -4.00 -1.70 -38.68
CA LEU A 546 -4.28 -0.80 -37.58
C LEU A 546 -3.74 0.62 -37.85
N ARG A 547 -2.50 0.72 -38.31
CA ARG A 547 -1.90 2.02 -38.66
C ARG A 547 -2.68 2.74 -39.75
N ALA A 548 -3.09 2.03 -40.77
CA ALA A 548 -3.86 2.60 -41.87
C ALA A 548 -5.28 3.03 -41.44
N ALA A 549 -6.00 2.19 -40.69
CA ALA A 549 -7.37 2.50 -40.24
C ALA A 549 -7.42 3.67 -39.26
N PHE A 550 -6.50 3.72 -38.31
CA PHE A 550 -6.48 4.75 -37.26
C PHE A 550 -5.54 5.93 -37.55
N ASN A 551 -4.86 5.93 -38.68
CA ASN A 551 -3.87 6.96 -39.09
C ASN A 551 -2.78 7.16 -38.02
N LEU A 552 -2.06 6.09 -37.70
CA LEU A 552 -1.02 6.07 -36.66
C LEU A 552 0.37 5.93 -37.28
N ASP A 553 1.34 6.66 -36.77
CA ASP A 553 2.75 6.50 -37.14
C ASP A 553 3.34 5.21 -36.56
N ARG A 554 2.96 4.83 -35.36
CA ARG A 554 3.44 3.63 -34.65
C ARG A 554 2.37 3.06 -33.72
N LEU A 555 2.53 1.77 -33.38
CA LEU A 555 1.82 1.11 -32.30
C LEU A 555 2.82 0.81 -31.19
N ILE A 556 2.54 1.26 -29.97
CA ILE A 556 3.44 1.11 -28.81
C ILE A 556 2.98 0.03 -27.84
N LEU A 557 1.83 -0.56 -28.08
CA LEU A 557 1.13 -1.43 -27.16
C LEU A 557 0.73 -2.72 -27.85
N SER A 558 0.97 -3.87 -27.23
CA SER A 558 0.51 -5.19 -27.65
C SER A 558 -0.13 -5.97 -26.50
N CYS A 559 -1.09 -6.80 -26.85
CA CYS A 559 -1.72 -7.77 -25.96
C CYS A 559 -1.99 -9.05 -26.75
N TYR A 560 -2.10 -10.19 -26.06
CA TYR A 560 -2.32 -11.48 -26.70
C TYR A 560 -3.59 -12.15 -26.20
N PRO A 561 -4.25 -12.96 -27.04
CA PRO A 561 -5.46 -13.67 -26.67
C PRO A 561 -5.24 -14.53 -25.43
N GLY A 562 -6.14 -14.45 -24.44
CA GLY A 562 -6.11 -15.24 -23.23
C GLY A 562 -4.80 -15.13 -22.42
N CYS A 563 -4.04 -14.06 -22.59
CA CYS A 563 -2.72 -13.87 -21.97
C CYS A 563 -1.70 -14.97 -22.35
N SER A 564 -1.82 -15.55 -23.54
CA SER A 564 -0.96 -16.63 -24.05
C SER A 564 0.34 -16.10 -24.64
N SER A 565 1.29 -15.74 -23.79
CA SER A 565 2.56 -15.16 -24.20
C SER A 565 3.54 -16.18 -24.75
N SER A 566 4.36 -15.76 -25.71
CA SER A 566 5.47 -16.56 -26.21
C SER A 566 6.71 -15.69 -26.43
N HIS A 567 7.90 -16.31 -26.30
CA HIS A 567 9.17 -15.63 -26.51
C HIS A 567 9.30 -15.11 -27.95
N VAL A 568 8.77 -15.82 -28.94
CA VAL A 568 8.80 -15.40 -30.35
C VAL A 568 7.91 -14.18 -30.58
N ALA A 569 6.70 -14.21 -30.01
CA ALA A 569 5.76 -13.09 -30.14
C ALA A 569 6.31 -11.80 -29.51
N LEU A 570 6.90 -11.90 -28.32
CA LEU A 570 7.51 -10.73 -27.65
C LEU A 570 8.65 -10.15 -28.49
N ASP A 571 9.49 -11.00 -29.09
CA ASP A 571 10.57 -10.54 -29.96
C ASP A 571 10.02 -9.82 -31.22
N VAL A 572 8.99 -10.40 -31.87
CA VAL A 572 8.38 -9.82 -33.05
C VAL A 572 7.73 -8.46 -32.74
N HIS A 573 6.91 -8.38 -31.71
CA HIS A 573 6.24 -7.12 -31.35
C HIS A 573 7.22 -6.04 -30.91
N SER A 574 8.27 -6.41 -30.17
CA SER A 574 9.36 -5.50 -29.87
C SER A 574 10.01 -4.96 -31.15
N ASP A 575 10.27 -5.82 -32.14
CA ASP A 575 10.90 -5.40 -33.41
C ASP A 575 9.98 -4.55 -34.26
N LEU A 576 8.66 -4.75 -34.20
CA LEU A 576 7.64 -3.92 -34.83
C LEU A 576 7.43 -2.57 -34.10
N GLY A 577 8.10 -2.35 -32.95
CA GLY A 577 8.13 -1.06 -32.28
C GLY A 577 7.24 -0.96 -31.03
N ALA A 578 6.61 -2.06 -30.60
CA ALA A 578 5.90 -2.06 -29.33
C ALA A 578 6.84 -1.83 -28.15
N ILE A 579 6.39 -1.03 -27.20
CA ILE A 579 7.10 -0.71 -25.96
C ILE A 579 6.45 -1.46 -24.79
N PHE A 580 5.12 -1.59 -24.81
CA PHE A 580 4.32 -2.20 -23.76
C PHE A 580 3.74 -3.51 -24.22
N HIS A 581 3.77 -4.48 -23.29
CA HIS A 581 3.05 -5.74 -23.45
C HIS A 581 2.09 -5.94 -22.28
N GLY A 582 0.80 -6.20 -22.59
CA GLY A 582 -0.25 -6.52 -21.64
C GLY A 582 -0.53 -8.00 -21.58
N GLY A 583 -0.69 -8.53 -20.38
CA GLY A 583 -1.16 -9.88 -20.21
C GLY A 583 -0.10 -10.96 -20.13
N LEU A 584 1.16 -10.65 -19.86
CA LEU A 584 2.13 -11.67 -19.50
C LEU A 584 1.81 -12.18 -18.08
N GLY A 585 1.00 -13.20 -18.00
CA GLY A 585 0.54 -13.76 -16.72
C GLY A 585 1.64 -14.16 -15.73
N ALA A 586 2.89 -14.29 -16.20
CA ALA A 586 4.05 -14.53 -15.36
C ALA A 586 4.32 -13.42 -14.32
N PHE A 587 3.90 -12.19 -14.60
CA PHE A 587 4.09 -11.02 -13.74
C PHE A 587 2.81 -10.60 -13.02
N GLY A 588 1.75 -11.42 -13.08
CA GLY A 588 0.41 -11.18 -12.49
C GLY A 588 0.32 -11.28 -10.99
N GLY A 589 1.41 -11.43 -10.29
CA GLY A 589 1.48 -11.36 -8.84
C GLY A 589 2.61 -10.44 -8.48
N GLN A 590 2.36 -9.29 -8.08
CA GLN A 590 3.28 -8.30 -7.52
C GLN A 590 4.76 -8.75 -7.46
N LEU A 591 5.58 -8.17 -8.29
CA LEU A 591 6.99 -8.09 -7.94
C LEU A 591 7.07 -7.40 -6.58
N PRO A 592 7.89 -7.87 -5.65
CA PRO A 592 7.95 -7.36 -4.28
C PRO A 592 8.16 -5.85 -4.19
N SER A 593 8.73 -5.23 -5.22
CA SER A 593 9.02 -3.80 -5.31
C SER A 593 7.90 -2.94 -5.89
N GLY A 594 6.82 -3.54 -6.42
CA GLY A 594 5.82 -2.81 -7.22
C GLY A 594 6.39 -2.21 -8.51
N ASP A 595 7.58 -2.63 -8.91
CA ASP A 595 8.28 -2.09 -10.05
C ASP A 595 7.75 -2.62 -11.37
N ARG A 596 7.84 -1.75 -12.38
CA ARG A 596 7.62 -2.15 -13.77
C ARG A 596 8.82 -2.94 -14.24
N VAL A 597 8.56 -4.05 -14.93
CA VAL A 597 9.58 -4.96 -15.41
C VAL A 597 9.68 -4.90 -16.92
N TRP A 598 10.89 -4.66 -17.39
CA TRP A 598 11.24 -4.90 -18.78
C TRP A 598 11.60 -6.38 -18.96
N TYR A 599 11.00 -6.98 -19.97
CA TYR A 599 11.26 -8.37 -20.36
C TYR A 599 11.22 -8.51 -21.88
N GLN A 600 12.22 -9.13 -22.46
CA GLN A 600 12.37 -9.21 -23.93
C GLN A 600 12.14 -7.83 -24.62
N ASN A 601 12.80 -6.80 -24.11
CA ASN A 601 12.77 -5.42 -24.62
C ASN A 601 11.40 -4.72 -24.53
N MET A 602 10.43 -5.29 -23.83
CA MET A 602 9.11 -4.69 -23.64
C MET A 602 8.81 -4.49 -22.17
N LEU A 603 8.19 -3.36 -21.82
CA LEU A 603 7.70 -3.09 -20.47
C LEU A 603 6.40 -3.84 -20.23
N GLN A 604 6.41 -4.70 -19.23
CA GLN A 604 5.28 -5.58 -18.92
C GLN A 604 4.20 -4.80 -18.15
N ILE A 605 2.97 -4.89 -18.61
CA ILE A 605 1.77 -4.37 -17.94
C ILE A 605 0.99 -5.55 -17.42
N ASP A 606 0.77 -5.57 -16.12
CA ASP A 606 0.11 -6.67 -15.44
C ASP A 606 -1.36 -6.36 -15.13
N TYR A 607 -2.25 -7.34 -15.38
CA TYR A 607 -3.66 -7.29 -15.00
C TYR A 607 -3.84 -7.57 -13.50
N ASN A 608 -3.16 -6.78 -12.66
CA ASN A 608 -3.20 -6.91 -11.20
C ASN A 608 -4.37 -6.14 -10.57
N GLY A 609 -5.38 -5.81 -11.35
CA GLY A 609 -6.57 -5.10 -10.90
C GLY A 609 -7.36 -5.88 -9.84
N THR A 610 -8.08 -5.15 -9.01
CA THR A 610 -8.91 -5.72 -7.95
C THR A 610 -10.29 -6.10 -8.43
N MET A 611 -10.65 -5.66 -9.66
CA MET A 611 -11.90 -6.00 -10.36
C MET A 611 -11.72 -5.89 -11.86
N SER A 612 -12.56 -6.62 -12.61
CA SER A 612 -12.83 -6.32 -14.03
C SER A 612 -13.86 -5.20 -14.12
N LEU A 613 -13.74 -4.34 -15.13
CA LEU A 613 -14.77 -3.32 -15.39
C LEU A 613 -16.12 -3.94 -15.78
N GLN A 614 -16.13 -5.18 -16.26
CA GLN A 614 -17.37 -5.95 -16.51
C GLN A 614 -18.15 -6.23 -15.23
N ASP A 615 -17.48 -6.25 -14.06
CA ASP A 615 -18.15 -6.42 -12.77
C ASP A 615 -18.97 -5.19 -12.36
N VAL A 616 -18.77 -4.06 -13.05
CA VAL A 616 -19.50 -2.79 -12.83
C VAL A 616 -20.76 -2.77 -13.67
N GLY A 617 -21.68 -3.68 -13.46
CA GLY A 617 -22.98 -3.69 -14.13
C GLY A 617 -23.22 -4.82 -15.14
N LEU A 618 -22.35 -5.82 -15.24
CA LEU A 618 -22.53 -6.99 -16.09
C LEU A 618 -22.39 -8.30 -15.33
N SER A 619 -21.11 -8.77 -15.11
CA SER A 619 -20.85 -10.12 -14.62
C SER A 619 -21.24 -10.31 -13.14
N ARG A 620 -21.03 -9.30 -12.30
CA ARG A 620 -21.32 -9.33 -10.86
C ARG A 620 -22.27 -8.24 -10.40
N ASP A 621 -22.40 -7.19 -11.21
CA ASP A 621 -23.18 -5.97 -10.90
C ASP A 621 -22.89 -5.45 -9.49
N LEU A 622 -21.60 -5.20 -9.21
CA LEU A 622 -21.14 -4.74 -7.90
C LEU A 622 -21.88 -3.46 -7.48
N ASP A 623 -22.36 -3.44 -6.25
CA ASP A 623 -22.91 -2.23 -5.65
C ASP A 623 -21.83 -1.18 -5.32
N ASP A 624 -22.22 0.02 -4.92
CA ASP A 624 -21.29 1.13 -4.67
C ASP A 624 -20.33 0.84 -3.50
N ALA A 625 -20.78 0.08 -2.49
CA ALA A 625 -19.93 -0.31 -1.35
C ALA A 625 -18.88 -1.33 -1.78
N GLN A 626 -19.25 -2.31 -2.59
CA GLN A 626 -18.34 -3.30 -3.15
C GLN A 626 -17.31 -2.65 -4.10
N ILE A 627 -17.74 -1.70 -4.93
CA ILE A 627 -16.83 -0.90 -5.78
C ILE A 627 -15.84 -0.12 -4.91
N ALA A 628 -16.32 0.56 -3.85
CA ALA A 628 -15.46 1.30 -2.94
C ALA A 628 -14.42 0.37 -2.27
N GLU A 629 -14.81 -0.83 -1.84
CA GLU A 629 -13.88 -1.81 -1.29
C GLU A 629 -12.79 -2.21 -2.31
N ARG A 630 -13.16 -2.44 -3.57
CA ARG A 630 -12.20 -2.77 -4.65
C ARG A 630 -11.25 -1.61 -4.93
N LEU A 631 -11.76 -0.38 -4.93
CA LEU A 631 -10.92 0.80 -5.07
C LEU A 631 -9.96 0.96 -3.87
N ASP A 632 -10.40 0.67 -2.65
CA ASP A 632 -9.52 0.67 -1.48
C ASP A 632 -8.40 -0.35 -1.58
N GLN A 633 -8.69 -1.54 -2.10
CA GLN A 633 -7.68 -2.54 -2.37
C GLN A 633 -6.71 -2.09 -3.47
N ALA A 634 -7.24 -1.48 -4.54
CA ALA A 634 -6.44 -0.93 -5.63
C ALA A 634 -5.51 0.21 -5.16
N ALA A 635 -6.01 1.11 -4.29
CA ALA A 635 -5.25 2.24 -3.76
C ALA A 635 -4.03 1.84 -2.89
N ARG A 636 -3.91 0.58 -2.52
CA ARG A 636 -2.73 0.05 -1.80
C ARG A 636 -1.58 -0.33 -2.74
N LYS A 637 -1.82 -0.33 -4.04
CA LYS A 637 -0.84 -0.70 -5.08
C LYS A 637 -0.27 0.55 -5.74
N ASP A 638 0.94 0.45 -6.26
CA ASP A 638 1.57 1.55 -7.01
C ASP A 638 0.96 1.76 -8.39
N ALA A 639 0.52 0.67 -9.00
CA ALA A 639 -0.17 0.69 -10.28
C ALA A 639 -1.22 -0.44 -10.34
N VAL A 640 -2.32 -0.19 -11.03
CA VAL A 640 -3.36 -1.20 -11.31
C VAL A 640 -3.87 -1.05 -12.73
N VAL A 641 -4.33 -2.16 -13.28
CA VAL A 641 -5.05 -2.19 -14.56
C VAL A 641 -6.49 -2.63 -14.32
N PHE A 642 -7.44 -1.82 -14.73
CA PHE A 642 -8.84 -2.22 -14.82
C PHE A 642 -9.16 -2.49 -16.28
N TYR A 643 -9.54 -3.72 -16.59
CA TYR A 643 -9.76 -4.17 -17.97
C TYR A 643 -11.18 -4.65 -18.21
N MET A 644 -11.58 -4.63 -19.45
CA MET A 644 -12.81 -5.26 -19.93
C MET A 644 -12.75 -5.57 -21.44
N HIS A 645 -13.69 -6.40 -21.86
CA HIS A 645 -13.99 -6.66 -23.25
C HIS A 645 -15.29 -5.94 -23.61
N PRO A 646 -15.29 -4.90 -24.45
CA PRO A 646 -16.50 -4.17 -24.83
C PRO A 646 -17.59 -5.07 -25.41
N CYS A 647 -17.22 -6.15 -26.12
CA CYS A 647 -18.16 -7.13 -26.67
C CYS A 647 -19.08 -7.75 -25.62
N MET A 648 -18.67 -7.83 -24.36
CA MET A 648 -19.47 -8.43 -23.28
C MET A 648 -20.65 -7.54 -22.84
N ALA A 649 -20.69 -6.27 -23.24
CA ALA A 649 -21.85 -5.43 -22.95
C ALA A 649 -23.10 -5.88 -23.73
N PRO A 650 -23.04 -6.08 -25.06
CA PRO A 650 -24.17 -6.57 -25.84
C PRO A 650 -24.27 -8.09 -25.91
N CYS A 651 -23.22 -8.87 -25.54
CA CYS A 651 -23.18 -10.31 -25.74
C CYS A 651 -23.07 -11.06 -24.40
N SER A 652 -23.69 -12.26 -24.32
CA SER A 652 -23.68 -13.10 -23.12
C SER A 652 -22.45 -13.99 -23.00
N GLU A 653 -21.75 -14.21 -24.13
CA GLU A 653 -20.55 -15.04 -24.21
C GLU A 653 -19.52 -14.47 -25.20
N PHE A 654 -18.29 -14.95 -25.12
CA PHE A 654 -17.23 -14.53 -26.01
C PHE A 654 -17.39 -15.13 -27.41
N TRP A 655 -17.22 -14.30 -28.42
CA TRP A 655 -17.33 -14.68 -29.85
C TRP A 655 -16.36 -15.78 -30.28
N ASP A 656 -15.14 -15.77 -29.75
CA ASP A 656 -14.12 -16.74 -30.06
C ASP A 656 -14.37 -18.09 -29.36
N GLY A 657 -14.98 -18.06 -28.19
CA GLY A 657 -15.47 -19.26 -27.52
C GLY A 657 -16.56 -19.99 -28.31
N VAL A 658 -17.35 -19.27 -29.09
CA VAL A 658 -18.34 -19.84 -30.00
C VAL A 658 -17.65 -20.49 -31.20
N ASN A 659 -16.62 -19.84 -31.78
CA ASN A 659 -16.05 -20.21 -33.07
C ASN A 659 -14.73 -21.02 -33.00
N PHE A 660 -13.84 -20.75 -32.03
CA PHE A 660 -12.44 -21.19 -32.08
C PHE A 660 -11.93 -21.91 -30.82
N ARG A 661 -12.81 -22.38 -29.95
CA ARG A 661 -12.42 -23.01 -28.69
C ARG A 661 -11.59 -24.29 -28.88
N ARG A 662 -10.46 -24.41 -28.18
CA ARG A 662 -9.59 -25.60 -28.14
C ARG A 662 -9.13 -26.10 -29.51
N GLY A 663 -8.65 -25.21 -30.35
CA GLY A 663 -8.16 -25.55 -31.65
C GLY A 663 -9.26 -25.94 -32.67
N ASN A 664 -10.52 -25.87 -32.29
CA ASN A 664 -11.61 -26.08 -33.23
C ASN A 664 -11.56 -24.99 -34.29
N TRP A 665 -11.56 -25.41 -35.54
CA TRP A 665 -11.57 -24.51 -36.66
C TRP A 665 -12.99 -24.25 -37.14
N CYS A 666 -13.32 -22.99 -37.37
CA CYS A 666 -14.53 -22.58 -38.04
C CYS A 666 -14.16 -21.80 -39.31
N GLU A 667 -14.55 -22.32 -40.47
CA GLU A 667 -14.19 -21.74 -41.78
C GLU A 667 -14.74 -20.32 -41.93
N TYR A 668 -14.00 -19.48 -42.65
CA TYR A 668 -14.44 -18.16 -43.05
C TYR A 668 -15.79 -18.20 -43.75
N GLY A 669 -16.73 -17.39 -43.34
CA GLY A 669 -18.09 -17.34 -43.85
C GLY A 669 -19.10 -18.16 -43.04
N PHE A 670 -18.64 -19.05 -42.14
CA PHE A 670 -19.50 -19.80 -41.22
C PHE A 670 -19.42 -19.32 -39.79
N TRP A 671 -18.71 -18.21 -39.53
CA TRP A 671 -18.58 -17.65 -38.19
C TRP A 671 -19.91 -17.18 -37.65
N GLN A 672 -20.21 -17.58 -36.40
CA GLN A 672 -21.46 -17.26 -35.73
C GLN A 672 -21.24 -16.12 -34.73
N PRO A 673 -22.13 -15.10 -34.75
CA PRO A 673 -22.11 -14.08 -33.69
C PRO A 673 -22.54 -14.69 -32.36
N SER A 674 -21.96 -14.18 -31.26
CA SER A 674 -22.39 -14.54 -29.92
C SER A 674 -23.83 -14.14 -29.65
N GLU A 675 -24.49 -14.88 -28.74
CA GLU A 675 -25.82 -14.57 -28.26
C GLU A 675 -25.92 -13.16 -27.66
N ARG A 676 -26.96 -12.43 -28.05
CA ARG A 676 -27.17 -11.03 -27.63
C ARG A 676 -27.91 -10.96 -26.29
N ARG A 677 -27.43 -10.08 -25.42
CA ARG A 677 -28.16 -9.68 -24.19
C ARG A 677 -29.33 -8.76 -24.55
N GLU A 678 -30.31 -8.64 -23.64
CA GLU A 678 -31.32 -7.62 -23.73
C GLU A 678 -30.71 -6.20 -23.71
N ALA A 679 -31.22 -5.30 -24.52
CA ALA A 679 -30.69 -3.92 -24.61
C ALA A 679 -30.62 -3.19 -23.27
N LYS A 680 -31.55 -3.47 -22.34
CA LYS A 680 -31.56 -2.88 -20.99
C LYS A 680 -30.31 -3.22 -20.19
N VAL A 681 -29.72 -4.40 -20.39
CA VAL A 681 -28.50 -4.81 -19.67
C VAL A 681 -27.29 -3.99 -20.11
N ALA A 682 -27.12 -3.80 -21.41
CA ALA A 682 -26.06 -2.94 -21.94
C ALA A 682 -26.26 -1.46 -21.49
N ALA A 683 -27.49 -0.97 -21.52
CA ALA A 683 -27.81 0.39 -21.05
C ALA A 683 -27.49 0.58 -19.56
N HIS A 684 -27.83 -0.41 -18.72
CA HIS A 684 -27.50 -0.40 -17.30
C HIS A 684 -25.98 -0.36 -17.10
N PHE A 685 -25.24 -1.24 -17.79
CA PHE A 685 -23.78 -1.23 -17.73
C PHE A 685 -23.20 0.15 -18.12
N TYR A 686 -23.60 0.75 -19.22
CA TYR A 686 -23.04 2.03 -19.63
C TYR A 686 -23.31 3.15 -18.60
N ALA A 687 -24.47 3.15 -17.96
CA ALA A 687 -24.78 4.09 -16.89
C ALA A 687 -23.88 3.88 -15.66
N ARG A 688 -23.71 2.64 -15.24
CA ARG A 688 -22.82 2.25 -14.13
C ARG A 688 -21.35 2.56 -14.43
N PHE A 689 -20.89 2.23 -15.65
CA PHE A 689 -19.54 2.51 -16.09
C PHE A 689 -19.23 4.02 -16.08
N ARG A 690 -20.15 4.85 -16.54
CA ARG A 690 -20.03 6.32 -16.47
C ARG A 690 -19.90 6.80 -15.02
N ALA A 691 -20.74 6.30 -14.13
CA ALA A 691 -20.71 6.64 -12.71
C ALA A 691 -19.36 6.23 -12.07
N PHE A 692 -18.87 5.04 -12.40
CA PHE A 692 -17.57 4.55 -11.96
C PHE A 692 -16.41 5.45 -12.42
N LEU A 693 -16.37 5.87 -13.69
CA LEU A 693 -15.35 6.78 -14.20
C LEU A 693 -15.35 8.12 -13.46
N ARG A 694 -16.53 8.68 -13.15
CA ARG A 694 -16.66 9.90 -12.35
C ARG A 694 -16.12 9.71 -10.93
N GLN A 695 -16.47 8.60 -10.29
CA GLN A 695 -15.96 8.24 -8.97
C GLN A 695 -14.43 8.09 -8.99
N LEU A 696 -13.89 7.36 -9.95
CA LEU A 696 -12.44 7.15 -10.09
C LEU A 696 -11.68 8.47 -10.32
N LYS A 697 -12.23 9.38 -11.14
CA LYS A 697 -11.65 10.70 -11.38
C LYS A 697 -11.67 11.60 -10.16
N ALA A 698 -12.74 11.54 -9.38
CA ALA A 698 -12.91 12.35 -8.16
C ALA A 698 -12.01 11.87 -7.01
N ASP A 699 -11.55 10.63 -7.07
CA ASP A 699 -10.73 10.03 -6.04
C ASP A 699 -9.26 10.43 -6.18
N SER A 700 -8.81 11.31 -5.29
CA SER A 700 -7.45 11.87 -5.31
C SER A 700 -6.33 10.84 -5.11
N ARG A 701 -6.65 9.61 -4.72
CA ARG A 701 -5.70 8.51 -4.56
C ARG A 701 -5.20 7.97 -5.88
N PHE A 702 -5.93 8.21 -6.98
CA PHE A 702 -5.64 7.65 -8.28
C PHE A 702 -5.16 8.70 -9.29
N GLU A 703 -4.31 8.26 -10.18
CA GLU A 703 -3.93 8.98 -11.39
C GLU A 703 -4.23 8.08 -12.59
N ILE A 704 -5.22 8.46 -13.41
CA ILE A 704 -5.52 7.73 -14.64
C ILE A 704 -4.44 8.07 -15.67
N VAL A 705 -3.77 7.04 -16.18
CA VAL A 705 -2.68 7.15 -17.15
C VAL A 705 -2.90 6.20 -18.32
N ASP A 706 -2.61 6.65 -19.53
CA ASP A 706 -2.54 5.80 -20.72
C ASP A 706 -1.11 5.42 -21.06
N CYS A 707 -0.91 4.50 -22.00
CA CYS A 707 0.42 4.03 -22.39
C CYS A 707 1.26 5.11 -23.09
N GLU A 708 0.70 6.12 -23.75
CA GLU A 708 1.48 7.24 -24.30
C GLU A 708 2.08 8.09 -23.18
N LYS A 709 1.29 8.39 -22.14
CA LYS A 709 1.78 9.11 -20.97
C LYS A 709 2.86 8.33 -20.24
N LEU A 710 2.70 7.00 -20.13
CA LEU A 710 3.73 6.14 -19.55
C LEU A 710 5.00 6.11 -20.41
N ALA A 711 4.87 6.02 -21.74
CA ALA A 711 6.02 6.03 -22.66
C ALA A 711 6.85 7.30 -22.54
N ALA A 712 6.18 8.46 -22.39
CA ALA A 712 6.84 9.75 -22.19
C ALA A 712 7.61 9.82 -20.84
N ALA A 713 7.26 8.99 -19.86
CA ALA A 713 7.91 8.95 -18.55
C ALA A 713 9.04 7.91 -18.44
N ILE A 714 9.29 7.11 -19.49
CA ILE A 714 10.38 6.11 -19.51
C ILE A 714 11.73 6.82 -19.48
N ARG A 715 12.58 6.44 -18.54
CA ARG A 715 13.93 7.01 -18.43
C ARG A 715 14.85 6.44 -19.52
N PRO A 716 15.74 7.26 -20.10
CA PRO A 716 16.78 6.76 -20.99
C PRO A 716 17.68 5.74 -20.28
N ARG A 717 18.05 4.68 -20.98
CA ARG A 717 18.98 3.68 -20.46
C ARG A 717 20.35 4.28 -20.21
N GLN A 718 20.91 4.01 -19.02
CA GLN A 718 22.23 4.50 -18.66
C GLN A 718 23.31 3.59 -19.28
N PRO A 719 24.43 4.16 -19.78
CA PRO A 719 25.56 3.37 -20.24
C PRO A 719 26.18 2.61 -19.08
N ILE A 720 26.81 1.46 -19.37
CA ILE A 720 27.68 0.74 -18.45
C ILE A 720 29.12 1.17 -18.72
N THR A 721 29.86 1.48 -17.66
CA THR A 721 31.28 1.86 -17.70
C THR A 721 32.11 0.86 -16.91
N LYS A 722 33.47 0.88 -17.11
CA LYS A 722 34.36 0.05 -16.30
C LYS A 722 34.30 0.39 -14.81
N ALA A 723 33.95 1.63 -14.45
CA ALA A 723 33.79 2.04 -13.06
C ALA A 723 32.58 1.37 -12.37
N ASP A 724 31.59 0.86 -13.12
CA ASP A 724 30.43 0.18 -12.58
C ASP A 724 30.69 -1.30 -12.25
N LEU A 725 31.78 -1.88 -12.76
CA LEU A 725 32.08 -3.30 -12.62
C LEU A 725 32.13 -3.80 -11.16
N PRO A 726 32.68 -3.08 -10.17
CA PRO A 726 32.67 -3.54 -8.80
C PRO A 726 31.24 -3.67 -8.23
N ALA A 727 30.36 -2.71 -8.54
CA ALA A 727 28.95 -2.73 -8.11
C ALA A 727 28.15 -3.83 -8.81
N ILE A 728 28.39 -4.03 -10.11
CA ILE A 728 27.80 -5.12 -10.90
C ILE A 728 28.22 -6.47 -10.32
N ARG A 729 29.50 -6.67 -10.06
CA ARG A 729 30.02 -7.91 -9.46
C ARG A 729 29.42 -8.19 -8.10
N ALA A 730 29.31 -7.17 -7.25
CA ALA A 730 28.67 -7.29 -5.94
C ALA A 730 27.17 -7.65 -6.04
N SER A 731 26.48 -7.17 -7.07
CA SER A 731 25.09 -7.56 -7.36
C SER A 731 24.99 -9.00 -7.81
N LEU A 732 25.77 -9.41 -8.81
CA LEU A 732 25.77 -10.78 -9.35
C LEU A 732 26.26 -11.83 -8.34
N ALA A 733 27.06 -11.45 -7.35
CA ALA A 733 27.49 -12.34 -6.25
C ALA A 733 26.32 -12.72 -5.32
N LYS A 734 25.25 -11.92 -5.26
CA LYS A 734 24.03 -12.22 -4.49
C LYS A 734 23.08 -13.16 -5.24
N GLY A 735 23.22 -13.24 -6.54
CA GLY A 735 22.42 -14.04 -7.44
C GLY A 735 22.51 -13.52 -8.86
N LEU A 736 22.47 -14.44 -9.83
CA LEU A 736 22.50 -14.10 -11.26
C LEU A 736 21.11 -13.56 -11.65
N GLY A 737 20.98 -12.23 -11.71
CA GLY A 737 19.73 -11.55 -12.01
C GLY A 737 19.93 -10.05 -12.31
N PRO A 738 18.84 -9.29 -12.41
CA PRO A 738 18.91 -7.87 -12.73
C PRO A 738 19.78 -7.07 -11.76
N VAL A 739 20.59 -6.18 -12.29
CA VAL A 739 21.38 -5.22 -11.52
C VAL A 739 20.54 -3.96 -11.33
N SER A 740 20.33 -3.50 -10.10
CA SER A 740 19.50 -2.33 -9.78
C SER A 740 20.27 -1.08 -9.32
N SER A 741 21.58 -1.21 -9.09
CA SER A 741 22.44 -0.11 -8.63
C SER A 741 23.84 -0.21 -9.27
N PRO A 742 24.44 0.90 -9.76
CA PRO A 742 23.95 2.30 -9.71
C PRO A 742 22.82 2.63 -10.69
N ALA A 743 22.56 1.75 -11.66
CA ALA A 743 21.45 1.87 -12.61
C ALA A 743 20.85 0.49 -12.90
N SER A 744 19.71 0.46 -13.60
CA SER A 744 19.03 -0.79 -13.93
C SER A 744 19.55 -1.38 -15.23
N TRP A 745 20.21 -2.54 -15.13
CA TRP A 745 20.72 -3.32 -16.26
C TRP A 745 20.30 -4.78 -16.12
N CYS A 746 20.03 -5.42 -17.24
CA CYS A 746 19.81 -6.87 -17.25
C CYS A 746 21.15 -7.63 -17.36
N VAL A 747 21.15 -8.93 -17.10
CA VAL A 747 22.36 -9.78 -17.17
C VAL A 747 22.94 -9.80 -18.59
N ALA A 748 22.09 -9.79 -19.62
CA ALA A 748 22.53 -9.74 -21.01
C ALA A 748 23.24 -8.41 -21.34
N ASP A 749 22.83 -7.28 -20.75
CA ASP A 749 23.56 -6.01 -20.88
C ASP A 749 24.96 -6.11 -20.30
N VAL A 750 25.06 -6.66 -19.10
CA VAL A 750 26.36 -6.85 -18.42
C VAL A 750 27.27 -7.78 -19.21
N PHE A 751 26.69 -8.84 -19.78
CA PHE A 751 27.45 -9.75 -20.65
C PHE A 751 28.01 -9.02 -21.87
N HIS A 752 27.19 -8.26 -22.58
CA HIS A 752 27.64 -7.49 -23.74
C HIS A 752 28.62 -6.38 -23.36
N ALA A 753 28.46 -5.75 -22.19
CA ALA A 753 29.43 -4.77 -21.69
C ALA A 753 30.80 -5.42 -21.40
N ALA A 754 30.82 -6.58 -20.77
CA ALA A 754 32.08 -7.30 -20.50
C ALA A 754 32.80 -7.69 -21.80
N VAL A 755 32.05 -8.16 -22.80
CA VAL A 755 32.60 -8.41 -24.16
C VAL A 755 33.19 -7.12 -24.76
N ALA A 756 32.47 -6.02 -24.70
CA ALA A 756 32.92 -4.73 -25.24
C ALA A 756 34.19 -4.22 -24.53
N PHE A 757 34.25 -4.34 -23.19
CA PHE A 757 35.41 -3.91 -22.41
C PHE A 757 36.66 -4.74 -22.68
N LEU A 758 36.52 -6.06 -22.84
CA LEU A 758 37.63 -6.93 -23.24
C LEU A 758 38.12 -6.62 -24.66
N ASN A 759 37.29 -6.04 -25.51
CA ASN A 759 37.63 -5.56 -26.85
C ASN A 759 38.05 -4.08 -26.88
N GLY A 760 38.32 -3.47 -25.73
CA GLY A 760 38.92 -2.14 -25.61
C GLY A 760 37.91 -0.97 -25.51
N ALA A 761 36.63 -1.23 -25.41
CA ALA A 761 35.66 -0.16 -25.15
C ALA A 761 35.77 0.38 -23.71
N GLU A 762 35.54 1.68 -23.53
CA GLU A 762 35.50 2.33 -22.22
C GLU A 762 34.09 2.39 -21.65
N ARG A 763 33.09 2.31 -22.51
CA ARG A 763 31.66 2.29 -22.13
C ARG A 763 30.86 1.42 -23.09
N TYR A 764 29.77 0.86 -22.58
CA TYR A 764 28.77 0.13 -23.36
C TYR A 764 27.43 0.83 -23.25
N LEU A 765 26.76 1.11 -24.38
CA LEU A 765 25.43 1.67 -24.42
C LEU A 765 24.41 0.51 -24.60
N PRO A 766 23.57 0.20 -23.59
CA PRO A 766 22.60 -0.87 -23.69
C PRO A 766 21.60 -0.66 -24.83
N GLY A 767 21.41 -1.69 -25.65
CA GLY A 767 20.44 -1.74 -26.73
C GLY A 767 19.35 -2.79 -26.51
N LYS A 768 18.76 -3.31 -27.60
CA LYS A 768 17.92 -4.50 -27.52
C LYS A 768 18.79 -5.70 -27.20
N VAL A 769 18.32 -6.57 -26.30
CA VAL A 769 19.00 -7.79 -25.88
C VAL A 769 18.04 -8.96 -25.96
N TYR A 770 18.58 -10.14 -26.17
CA TYR A 770 17.83 -11.38 -26.33
C TYR A 770 18.46 -12.46 -25.48
N GLY A 771 17.61 -13.35 -24.91
CA GLY A 771 18.06 -14.47 -24.08
C GLY A 771 18.53 -15.66 -24.88
N PHE A 772 18.13 -16.85 -24.44
CA PHE A 772 18.56 -18.12 -24.98
C PHE A 772 17.41 -18.82 -25.74
N LEU A 773 17.77 -19.58 -26.80
CA LEU A 773 16.80 -20.42 -27.53
C LEU A 773 16.74 -21.86 -27.01
N GLU A 774 17.74 -22.24 -26.21
CA GLU A 774 17.85 -23.55 -25.58
C GLU A 774 18.28 -23.34 -24.12
N ARG A 775 18.21 -24.39 -23.30
CA ARG A 775 18.65 -24.31 -21.91
C ARG A 775 20.17 -24.15 -21.85
N PRO A 776 20.69 -23.11 -21.18
CA PRO A 776 22.14 -22.95 -21.02
C PRO A 776 22.74 -24.04 -20.13
N VAL A 777 23.95 -24.51 -20.46
CA VAL A 777 24.66 -25.59 -19.75
C VAL A 777 26.03 -25.08 -19.32
N GLY A 778 26.33 -25.20 -18.02
CA GLY A 778 27.62 -24.81 -17.43
C GLY A 778 28.65 -25.96 -17.40
N VAL A 779 29.82 -25.64 -16.84
CA VAL A 779 30.87 -26.67 -16.58
C VAL A 779 30.38 -27.62 -15.49
N ALA A 780 30.70 -28.91 -15.65
CA ALA A 780 30.32 -29.94 -14.69
C ALA A 780 31.28 -30.02 -13.47
N ALA A 781 32.49 -29.56 -13.61
CA ALA A 781 33.54 -29.54 -12.58
C ALA A 781 34.39 -28.26 -12.71
N PRO A 782 35.07 -27.81 -11.66
CA PRO A 782 35.98 -26.68 -11.74
C PRO A 782 37.09 -26.89 -12.79
N VAL A 783 37.31 -25.85 -13.60
CA VAL A 783 38.34 -25.83 -14.62
C VAL A 783 39.10 -24.49 -14.56
N THR A 784 40.34 -24.44 -14.97
CA THR A 784 41.11 -23.20 -15.11
C THR A 784 41.33 -22.90 -16.57
N VAL A 785 41.03 -21.65 -16.99
CA VAL A 785 41.30 -21.12 -18.33
C VAL A 785 42.20 -19.92 -18.26
N LYS A 786 42.99 -19.64 -19.30
CA LYS A 786 43.84 -18.45 -19.34
C LYS A 786 43.03 -17.21 -19.70
N ALA A 787 43.31 -16.06 -19.08
CA ALA A 787 42.70 -14.79 -19.42
C ALA A 787 42.88 -14.44 -20.90
N ALA A 788 44.00 -14.83 -21.50
CA ALA A 788 44.24 -14.67 -22.94
C ALA A 788 43.20 -15.43 -23.78
N ASP A 789 42.81 -16.65 -23.39
CA ASP A 789 41.79 -17.43 -24.08
C ASP A 789 40.40 -16.83 -23.90
N VAL A 790 40.10 -16.31 -22.69
CA VAL A 790 38.87 -15.58 -22.42
C VAL A 790 38.73 -14.37 -23.32
N ARG A 791 39.81 -13.55 -23.45
CA ARG A 791 39.87 -12.39 -24.37
C ARG A 791 39.70 -12.82 -25.82
N ALA A 792 40.37 -13.90 -26.25
CA ALA A 792 40.29 -14.42 -27.61
C ALA A 792 38.86 -14.92 -27.90
N ALA A 793 38.18 -15.58 -26.96
CA ALA A 793 36.81 -16.02 -27.11
C ALA A 793 35.86 -14.83 -27.20
N ALA A 794 36.01 -13.82 -26.34
CA ALA A 794 35.22 -12.58 -26.39
C ALA A 794 35.37 -11.84 -27.72
N LYS A 795 36.59 -11.80 -28.29
CA LYS A 795 36.86 -11.17 -29.56
C LYS A 795 36.20 -11.87 -30.75
N LYS A 796 36.01 -13.19 -30.66
CA LYS A 796 35.34 -14.02 -31.68
C LYS A 796 33.84 -13.94 -31.68
N LEU A 797 33.22 -13.31 -30.65
CA LEU A 797 31.77 -13.21 -30.58
C LEU A 797 31.25 -12.30 -31.69
N ALA A 798 30.63 -12.94 -32.69
CA ALA A 798 29.86 -12.20 -33.68
C ALA A 798 28.61 -11.64 -32.99
N VAL A 799 28.09 -10.50 -33.44
CA VAL A 799 26.80 -9.94 -33.00
C VAL A 799 25.72 -10.93 -33.41
N ARG A 800 25.34 -11.78 -32.47
CA ARG A 800 24.20 -12.69 -32.65
C ARG A 800 22.97 -12.11 -31.96
N ARG A 801 21.78 -12.39 -32.53
CA ARG A 801 20.53 -11.97 -31.95
C ARG A 801 20.37 -12.58 -30.53
N HIS A 802 20.42 -13.89 -30.42
CA HIS A 802 20.32 -14.62 -29.15
C HIS A 802 21.68 -15.05 -28.64
N LEU A 803 21.80 -15.12 -27.32
CA LEU A 803 23.03 -15.57 -26.67
C LEU A 803 23.26 -17.06 -26.91
N PRO A 804 24.48 -17.49 -27.25
CA PRO A 804 24.83 -18.91 -27.29
C PRO A 804 24.71 -19.55 -25.91
N VAL A 805 24.33 -20.80 -25.86
CA VAL A 805 24.21 -21.57 -24.60
C VAL A 805 25.51 -22.19 -24.14
N VAL A 806 26.53 -22.22 -25.00
CA VAL A 806 27.89 -22.72 -24.73
C VAL A 806 28.91 -21.88 -25.49
N TYR A 807 30.06 -21.61 -24.85
CA TYR A 807 31.22 -20.88 -25.40
C TYR A 807 32.46 -21.76 -25.37
N ASP A 808 33.33 -21.62 -26.37
CA ASP A 808 34.64 -22.28 -26.40
C ASP A 808 35.73 -21.31 -25.93
N VAL A 809 36.34 -21.59 -24.80
CA VAL A 809 37.40 -20.79 -24.19
C VAL A 809 38.67 -21.63 -24.08
N GLY A 810 39.57 -21.49 -25.03
CA GLY A 810 40.82 -22.28 -25.07
C GLY A 810 40.60 -23.80 -25.16
N GLY A 811 39.55 -24.25 -25.88
CA GLY A 811 39.17 -25.66 -25.99
C GLY A 811 38.27 -26.17 -24.88
N VAL A 812 38.01 -25.36 -23.86
CA VAL A 812 37.07 -25.68 -22.76
C VAL A 812 35.68 -25.15 -23.10
N LYS A 813 34.67 -26.02 -23.02
CA LYS A 813 33.27 -25.63 -23.20
C LYS A 813 32.72 -25.11 -21.87
N VAL A 814 32.32 -23.84 -21.84
CA VAL A 814 31.76 -23.14 -20.68
C VAL A 814 30.39 -22.60 -20.98
N GLY A 815 29.52 -22.52 -19.98
CA GLY A 815 28.20 -21.92 -20.10
C GLY A 815 28.25 -20.37 -20.13
N PRO A 816 27.13 -19.71 -20.44
CA PRO A 816 27.07 -18.25 -20.52
C PRO A 816 27.41 -17.54 -19.21
N ALA A 817 26.90 -18.04 -18.06
CA ALA A 817 27.24 -17.45 -16.77
C ALA A 817 28.71 -17.74 -16.39
N ASP A 818 29.21 -18.92 -16.69
CA ASP A 818 30.62 -19.27 -16.50
C ASP A 818 31.52 -18.30 -17.28
N PHE A 819 31.14 -18.03 -18.53
CA PHE A 819 31.90 -17.13 -19.40
C PHE A 819 31.79 -15.66 -18.95
N LEU A 820 30.61 -15.23 -18.50
CA LEU A 820 30.42 -13.90 -17.94
C LEU A 820 31.38 -13.65 -16.75
N PHE A 821 31.39 -14.57 -15.78
CA PHE A 821 32.27 -14.40 -14.62
C PHE A 821 33.77 -14.52 -15.00
N ALA A 822 34.09 -15.38 -15.95
CA ALA A 822 35.47 -15.47 -16.46
C ALA A 822 35.92 -14.17 -17.15
N MET A 823 34.99 -13.52 -17.89
CA MET A 823 35.27 -12.21 -18.50
C MET A 823 35.48 -11.13 -17.43
N LEU A 824 34.67 -11.10 -16.38
CA LEU A 824 34.85 -10.18 -15.27
C LEU A 824 36.18 -10.39 -14.56
N ASP A 825 36.56 -11.65 -14.27
CA ASP A 825 37.87 -11.98 -13.67
C ASP A 825 39.04 -11.53 -14.56
N ALA A 826 38.97 -11.78 -15.87
CA ALA A 826 39.97 -11.33 -16.83
C ALA A 826 40.08 -9.79 -16.93
N LEU A 827 38.98 -9.06 -16.72
CA LEU A 827 38.95 -7.58 -16.65
C LEU A 827 39.62 -7.08 -15.35
N ASP A 828 39.54 -7.82 -14.26
CA ASP A 828 40.22 -7.51 -12.99
C ASP A 828 41.70 -7.93 -12.99
N GLY A 829 42.21 -8.47 -14.11
CA GLY A 829 43.60 -8.82 -14.27
C GLY A 829 44.01 -10.22 -13.77
N VAL A 830 43.01 -11.10 -13.50
CA VAL A 830 43.28 -12.50 -13.13
C VAL A 830 43.77 -13.26 -14.35
N GLU A 831 45.01 -13.76 -14.34
CA GLU A 831 45.62 -14.48 -15.47
C GLU A 831 45.14 -15.94 -15.57
N ASP A 832 45.05 -16.64 -14.44
CA ASP A 832 44.59 -18.03 -14.34
C ASP A 832 43.15 -18.02 -13.79
N VAL A 833 42.19 -17.92 -14.70
CA VAL A 833 40.74 -17.75 -14.33
C VAL A 833 40.14 -19.10 -13.96
N ARG A 834 39.71 -19.24 -12.72
CA ARG A 834 39.05 -20.44 -12.22
C ARG A 834 37.55 -20.39 -12.48
N VAL A 835 37.09 -21.17 -13.43
CA VAL A 835 35.65 -21.36 -13.71
C VAL A 835 35.12 -22.50 -12.83
N VAL A 836 34.07 -22.24 -12.07
CA VAL A 836 33.41 -23.20 -11.17
C VAL A 836 31.98 -23.45 -11.59
N PRO A 837 31.39 -24.65 -11.37
CA PRO A 837 30.01 -24.94 -11.67
C PRO A 837 29.07 -23.94 -11.02
N ARG A 838 28.10 -23.46 -11.77
CA ARG A 838 27.09 -22.52 -11.30
C ARG A 838 25.79 -22.64 -12.10
N GLU A 839 24.71 -22.11 -11.55
CA GLU A 839 23.46 -21.95 -12.29
C GLU A 839 23.66 -20.97 -13.45
N GLN A 840 23.24 -21.37 -14.65
CA GLN A 840 23.50 -20.59 -15.86
C GLN A 840 22.43 -19.56 -16.18
N LEU A 841 21.20 -19.81 -15.76
CA LEU A 841 20.08 -18.91 -15.99
C LEU A 841 19.91 -17.91 -14.85
N GLY A 842 20.18 -18.34 -13.62
CA GLY A 842 19.97 -17.60 -12.40
C GLY A 842 18.77 -18.13 -11.60
N ASP A 843 18.62 -17.62 -10.36
CA ASP A 843 17.49 -17.96 -9.52
C ASP A 843 16.26 -17.14 -9.91
N VAL A 844 15.53 -17.67 -10.90
CA VAL A 844 14.31 -17.01 -11.41
C VAL A 844 13.30 -16.77 -10.28
N ALA A 845 13.20 -17.69 -9.31
CA ALA A 845 12.26 -17.57 -8.20
C ALA A 845 12.63 -16.46 -7.23
N ALA A 846 13.92 -16.20 -7.02
CA ALA A 846 14.38 -15.11 -6.16
C ALA A 846 14.11 -13.72 -6.73
N PHE A 847 14.18 -13.56 -8.06
CA PHE A 847 14.02 -12.27 -8.74
C PHE A 847 12.66 -12.06 -9.36
N CYS A 848 12.00 -13.13 -9.82
CA CYS A 848 10.69 -13.09 -10.45
C CYS A 848 9.90 -14.37 -10.12
N PRO A 849 9.38 -14.51 -8.88
CA PRO A 849 8.61 -15.70 -8.47
C PRO A 849 7.46 -16.05 -9.44
N PRO A 850 6.68 -15.09 -9.95
CA PRO A 850 5.61 -15.42 -10.90
C PRO A 850 6.10 -16.05 -12.20
N LEU A 851 7.30 -15.70 -12.67
CA LEU A 851 7.89 -16.33 -13.86
C LEU A 851 8.38 -17.76 -13.59
N ALA A 852 8.88 -18.05 -12.38
CA ALA A 852 9.27 -19.39 -11.97
C ALA A 852 8.08 -20.37 -12.02
N ASP A 853 6.91 -19.89 -11.59
CA ASP A 853 5.68 -20.69 -11.55
C ASP A 853 4.80 -20.50 -12.80
N PHE A 854 5.33 -19.84 -13.83
CA PHE A 854 4.56 -19.52 -15.02
C PHE A 854 4.08 -20.77 -15.78
N THR A 855 2.80 -20.77 -16.09
CA THR A 855 2.17 -21.70 -17.04
C THR A 855 1.43 -20.89 -18.11
N HIS A 856 1.29 -21.44 -19.33
CA HIS A 856 0.49 -20.76 -20.34
C HIS A 856 -0.97 -20.63 -19.90
N ARG A 857 -1.49 -19.41 -19.97
CA ARG A 857 -2.93 -19.13 -19.85
C ARG A 857 -3.57 -19.21 -21.23
N GLY A 858 -4.90 -19.32 -21.27
CA GLY A 858 -5.62 -19.38 -22.54
C GLY A 858 -5.52 -20.71 -23.26
N LYS A 859 -5.29 -21.81 -22.56
CA LYS A 859 -5.30 -23.19 -23.12
C LYS A 859 -6.54 -23.50 -23.94
N TRP A 860 -7.63 -22.81 -23.73
CA TRP A 860 -8.87 -22.90 -24.46
C TRP A 860 -8.76 -22.38 -25.91
N LEU A 861 -7.70 -21.65 -26.25
CA LEU A 861 -7.45 -21.08 -27.58
C LEU A 861 -6.65 -21.98 -28.51
N TYR A 862 -6.14 -23.12 -28.04
CA TYR A 862 -5.29 -24.00 -28.83
C TYR A 862 -5.49 -25.45 -28.45
N GLU A 863 -4.97 -26.39 -29.27
CA GLU A 863 -5.12 -27.81 -29.07
C GLU A 863 -4.48 -28.31 -27.75
N ASP A 864 -5.08 -29.32 -27.14
CA ASP A 864 -4.55 -29.98 -25.94
C ASP A 864 -3.19 -30.68 -26.19
N SER A 865 -2.79 -30.85 -27.46
CA SER A 865 -1.48 -31.38 -27.83
C SER A 865 -0.31 -30.44 -27.58
N LEU A 866 -0.56 -29.12 -27.47
CA LEU A 866 0.47 -28.14 -27.11
C LEU A 866 0.88 -28.34 -25.66
N LYS A 867 2.20 -28.38 -25.43
CA LYS A 867 2.78 -28.56 -24.10
C LYS A 867 3.15 -27.21 -23.51
N ASP A 868 2.47 -26.83 -22.46
CA ASP A 868 2.72 -25.56 -21.76
C ASP A 868 4.16 -25.44 -21.26
N GLU A 869 4.72 -26.54 -20.75
CA GLU A 869 6.07 -26.57 -20.20
C GLU A 869 7.10 -26.19 -21.27
N HIS A 870 6.90 -26.61 -22.51
CA HIS A 870 7.78 -26.32 -23.62
C HIS A 870 7.82 -24.82 -23.94
N LEU A 871 6.65 -24.19 -24.06
CA LEU A 871 6.54 -22.75 -24.31
C LEU A 871 6.92 -21.93 -23.09
N ALA A 872 6.54 -22.38 -21.90
CA ALA A 872 6.88 -21.73 -20.64
C ALA A 872 8.39 -21.72 -20.39
N ASP A 873 9.08 -22.85 -20.65
CA ASP A 873 10.53 -22.92 -20.50
C ASP A 873 11.26 -21.98 -21.47
N ARG A 874 10.83 -21.93 -22.72
CA ARG A 874 11.38 -20.99 -23.71
C ARG A 874 11.22 -19.54 -23.27
N LEU A 875 10.10 -19.21 -22.63
CA LEU A 875 9.89 -17.89 -22.04
C LEU A 875 10.84 -17.66 -20.85
N ARG A 876 11.02 -18.65 -19.94
CA ARG A 876 11.96 -18.56 -18.81
C ARG A 876 13.41 -18.38 -19.27
N TRP A 877 13.82 -18.98 -20.37
CA TRP A 877 15.19 -18.82 -20.92
C TRP A 877 15.50 -17.39 -21.37
N GLN A 878 14.47 -16.51 -21.43
CA GLN A 878 14.68 -15.10 -21.70
C GLN A 878 15.00 -14.28 -20.44
N PHE A 879 15.16 -14.93 -19.26
CA PHE A 879 15.33 -14.25 -17.97
C PHE A 879 16.50 -13.25 -17.95
N TRP A 880 17.56 -13.50 -18.70
CA TRP A 880 18.70 -12.56 -18.80
C TRP A 880 18.34 -11.21 -19.43
N THR A 881 17.19 -11.08 -20.06
CA THR A 881 16.68 -9.81 -20.60
C THR A 881 15.91 -8.99 -19.57
N MET A 882 15.64 -9.56 -18.39
CA MET A 882 14.87 -8.90 -17.35
C MET A 882 15.66 -7.75 -16.70
N ARG A 883 15.01 -6.61 -16.52
CA ARG A 883 15.48 -5.48 -15.73
C ARG A 883 14.30 -4.72 -15.14
N TYR A 884 14.54 -3.96 -14.08
CA TYR A 884 13.55 -3.06 -13.51
C TYR A 884 13.51 -1.71 -14.26
N GLU A 885 12.35 -1.02 -14.20
CA GLU A 885 12.20 0.30 -14.82
C GLU A 885 12.80 1.40 -13.95
#